data_94f6068200bcfd19ca0c14a20cb6b8eb
#
_entry.id   94f6068200bcfd19ca0c14a20cb6b8eb
#
_cell.length_a   1.000
_cell.length_b   1.000
_cell.length_c   1.000
_cell.angle_alpha   90.00
_cell.angle_beta   90.00
_cell.angle_gamma   90.00
#
_symmetry.space_group_name_H-M   'P 1'
#
loop_
_entity.id
_entity.type
_entity.pdbx_description
1 polymer ?
#
loop_
_entity_poly.entity_id
_entity_poly.type
_entity_poly.pdbx_seq_one_letter_code
_entity_poly.pdbx_strand_id
1 'polypeptide(L)'
;MAKGGGVEPLRVGDPETVGGFGLRGRLGAGGMGEVFLGRSPSGRAVAVKVVHPHLARQGEFRRRFAREVAAAREVGGAFTAPVMAAGPEDDRPWIATVYIPGPDLAEAVGVAGPLSEGPVWRLAAGLVEALQAIHAVGVLHRDLKPSNVLVAADGPRVIDFGIARTLEDTALTATGLVVGTAGFMAPEQAEGGEVGPPGDVFALGAVIAFAATGAGPFGEGPPLAVLHRVVNGRPRLDGLTGPLRDLVDACLAKDPRERPTLTALLERIGAHWVPADDFPGSSPWPDAVTTLIQQRATPPTAPYTEAAEATAPPDGGPDAGRRAVVGIDFGTTNSAVAVLEGGEVSLIPNAQGAHTTPSLVTLTAEGDALVGTAAERQALTDPGSTARAAKRWLGTDWRVTRGDVRLTAEDVAGLILARLRQDAEAHLGCPVTDVVLAAPAGFRRDQRAALVRAGERAGLNVLRMINEPAAVAMAYDPHRDDCTILIFDLGGGTLDVSLIGLGDGVVEIRAIAGDSRLGGNDWDQRIVEHLSERVRRRHGVDLNGDAAATQRLREAAETAKIELSAARTTTLRLPYLATGPDGPVHLEEELTREEFETLTRDLLESCRTPVEQALHDAELTPSDLDRVVLTGGAARMPAVSDLLRRLTGGHGANQGPIPEAVAHGAALQAGVLTGMLKDVMLLDVAPFSIGVETHGGTTTKLLQRNTTIPTKRSDIFTTHTDDQPMVVVHIVEGEREDAARNRTLAILELALPPTPRGVPLIEVTADCDANDILHITAKELGTGNETAAVVGRATMERAAAFIRSSRWAGLRDLAPVTHPAF
;
A
#
# COMPACT_ATOMS: atom_id res chain seq x y z
N MET A 1 10.92 -6.60 -13.44
CA MET A 1 12.28 -7.06 -13.10
C MET A 1 12.73 -8.07 -14.13
N ALA A 2 13.88 -7.90 -14.73
CA ALA A 2 14.49 -9.02 -15.45
C ALA A 2 15.02 -9.99 -14.40
N LYS A 3 14.49 -11.20 -14.32
CA LYS A 3 15.09 -12.26 -13.49
C LYS A 3 16.40 -12.66 -14.15
N GLY A 4 17.52 -12.54 -13.47
CA GLY A 4 18.80 -13.11 -13.84
C GLY A 4 18.70 -14.63 -13.85
N GLY A 5 18.60 -15.20 -14.99
CA GLY A 5 18.54 -16.63 -15.24
C GLY A 5 18.75 -16.83 -16.73
N GLY A 6 19.11 -17.97 -17.21
CA GLY A 6 19.39 -18.26 -18.63
C GLY A 6 18.25 -17.84 -19.57
N VAL A 7 18.43 -18.18 -20.85
CA VAL A 7 17.42 -17.93 -21.89
C VAL A 7 16.19 -18.82 -21.62
N GLU A 8 15.04 -18.19 -21.33
CA GLU A 8 13.77 -18.92 -21.20
C GLU A 8 13.22 -19.32 -22.58
N PRO A 9 12.47 -20.41 -22.71
CA PRO A 9 11.75 -20.75 -23.94
C PRO A 9 10.77 -19.64 -24.35
N LEU A 10 10.52 -19.54 -25.68
CA LEU A 10 9.43 -18.66 -26.17
C LEU A 10 8.08 -19.17 -25.66
N ARG A 11 7.18 -18.26 -25.34
CA ARG A 11 5.81 -18.54 -24.89
C ARG A 11 4.87 -18.49 -26.08
N VAL A 12 3.71 -19.07 -25.90
CA VAL A 12 2.65 -19.01 -26.91
C VAL A 12 2.15 -17.56 -27.05
N GLY A 13 2.21 -16.95 -28.26
CA GLY A 13 2.00 -15.54 -28.61
C GLY A 13 3.26 -14.72 -28.71
N ASP A 14 4.41 -15.27 -28.37
CA ASP A 14 5.65 -14.65 -28.74
C ASP A 14 5.82 -14.69 -30.27
N PRO A 15 6.29 -13.64 -30.91
CA PRO A 15 6.56 -13.67 -32.32
C PRO A 15 7.73 -14.63 -32.64
N GLU A 16 7.60 -15.40 -33.70
CA GLU A 16 8.69 -16.27 -34.18
C GLU A 16 9.78 -15.44 -34.83
N THR A 17 9.44 -14.30 -35.39
CA THR A 17 10.37 -13.38 -36.06
C THR A 17 9.98 -11.93 -35.79
N VAL A 18 11.00 -11.07 -35.63
CA VAL A 18 10.82 -9.60 -35.50
C VAL A 18 11.92 -8.93 -36.33
N GLY A 19 11.56 -8.07 -37.27
CA GLY A 19 12.50 -7.32 -38.08
C GLY A 19 13.53 -8.20 -38.87
N GLY A 20 13.15 -9.43 -39.21
CA GLY A 20 14.01 -10.39 -39.89
C GLY A 20 14.92 -11.21 -38.97
N PHE A 21 14.83 -11.00 -37.61
CA PHE A 21 15.52 -11.81 -36.61
C PHE A 21 14.63 -12.97 -36.16
N GLY A 22 15.10 -14.21 -36.30
CA GLY A 22 14.44 -15.41 -35.80
C GLY A 22 14.61 -15.50 -34.28
N LEU A 23 13.50 -15.39 -33.50
CA LEU A 23 13.53 -15.44 -32.03
C LEU A 23 13.78 -16.88 -31.55
N ARG A 24 14.51 -17.05 -30.45
CA ARG A 24 14.97 -18.34 -29.92
C ARG A 24 14.62 -18.55 -28.44
N GLY A 25 14.31 -17.48 -27.72
CA GLY A 25 13.93 -17.54 -26.32
C GLY A 25 13.74 -16.15 -25.72
N ARG A 26 13.30 -16.10 -24.49
CA ARG A 26 13.13 -14.85 -23.73
C ARG A 26 14.36 -14.57 -22.89
N LEU A 27 14.83 -13.33 -22.90
CA LEU A 27 15.89 -12.82 -22.01
C LEU A 27 15.30 -12.09 -20.81
N GLY A 28 14.06 -11.59 -20.92
CA GLY A 28 13.38 -10.90 -19.84
C GLY A 28 12.15 -10.12 -20.31
N ALA A 29 11.43 -9.51 -19.36
CA ALA A 29 10.31 -8.61 -19.61
C ALA A 29 10.40 -7.41 -18.66
N GLY A 30 9.93 -6.24 -19.11
CA GLY A 30 9.92 -5.01 -18.34
C GLY A 30 8.71 -4.14 -18.68
N GLY A 31 8.53 -3.02 -17.99
CA GLY A 31 7.37 -2.12 -18.16
C GLY A 31 7.16 -1.59 -19.59
N MET A 32 8.17 -1.58 -20.42
CA MET A 32 8.09 -1.07 -21.81
C MET A 32 7.94 -2.16 -22.85
N GLY A 33 8.30 -3.40 -22.54
CA GLY A 33 8.29 -4.47 -23.54
C GLY A 33 8.98 -5.73 -23.06
N GLU A 34 9.08 -6.68 -23.98
CA GLU A 34 9.69 -7.98 -23.79
C GLU A 34 11.03 -8.03 -24.54
N VAL A 35 12.02 -8.70 -23.97
CA VAL A 35 13.34 -8.84 -24.56
C VAL A 35 13.57 -10.31 -24.93
N PHE A 36 13.88 -10.55 -26.19
CA PHE A 36 14.08 -11.88 -26.74
C PHE A 36 15.53 -12.07 -27.20
N LEU A 37 16.05 -13.27 -27.04
CA LEU A 37 17.22 -13.74 -27.78
C LEU A 37 16.81 -14.02 -29.23
N GLY A 38 17.39 -13.32 -30.18
CA GLY A 38 17.17 -13.52 -31.60
C GLY A 38 18.46 -13.96 -32.32
N ARG A 39 18.30 -14.45 -33.54
CA ARG A 39 19.41 -14.66 -34.48
C ARG A 39 19.14 -13.93 -35.79
N SER A 40 20.17 -13.22 -36.27
CA SER A 40 20.13 -12.67 -37.62
C SER A 40 20.13 -13.78 -38.67
N PRO A 41 19.78 -13.48 -39.94
CA PRO A 41 19.89 -14.44 -41.03
C PRO A 41 21.32 -15.02 -41.20
N SER A 42 22.33 -14.25 -40.78
CA SER A 42 23.72 -14.70 -40.75
C SER A 42 24.10 -15.50 -39.50
N GLY A 43 23.15 -15.79 -38.60
CA GLY A 43 23.38 -16.57 -37.40
C GLY A 43 23.89 -15.80 -36.19
N ARG A 44 24.09 -14.48 -36.26
CA ARG A 44 24.59 -13.66 -35.14
C ARG A 44 23.51 -13.51 -34.06
N ALA A 45 23.91 -13.72 -32.82
CA ALA A 45 23.02 -13.55 -31.67
C ALA A 45 22.74 -12.05 -31.39
N VAL A 46 21.46 -11.72 -31.15
CA VAL A 46 20.98 -10.38 -30.86
C VAL A 46 19.99 -10.42 -29.69
N ALA A 47 19.91 -9.34 -28.92
CA ALA A 47 18.81 -9.09 -27.97
C ALA A 47 17.78 -8.20 -28.65
N VAL A 48 16.54 -8.68 -28.82
CA VAL A 48 15.46 -7.97 -29.51
C VAL A 48 14.44 -7.54 -28.48
N LYS A 49 14.33 -6.24 -28.22
CA LYS A 49 13.31 -5.65 -27.35
C LYS A 49 12.10 -5.24 -28.18
N VAL A 50 10.93 -5.77 -27.84
CA VAL A 50 9.66 -5.52 -28.53
C VAL A 50 8.73 -4.78 -27.59
N VAL A 51 8.24 -3.62 -28.03
CA VAL A 51 7.39 -2.73 -27.23
C VAL A 51 6.01 -3.38 -26.99
N HIS A 52 5.48 -3.20 -25.78
CA HIS A 52 4.13 -3.67 -25.44
C HIS A 52 3.04 -3.04 -26.31
N PRO A 53 1.98 -3.78 -26.71
CA PRO A 53 0.95 -3.30 -27.63
C PRO A 53 0.24 -2.01 -27.18
N HIS A 54 0.07 -1.83 -25.87
CA HIS A 54 -0.60 -0.64 -25.32
C HIS A 54 0.25 0.63 -25.48
N LEU A 55 1.57 0.56 -25.36
CA LEU A 55 2.49 1.68 -25.63
C LEU A 55 2.64 1.93 -27.12
N ALA A 56 2.67 0.87 -27.92
CA ALA A 56 2.74 0.95 -29.38
C ALA A 56 1.58 1.70 -30.02
N ARG A 57 0.43 1.79 -29.37
CA ARG A 57 -0.75 2.55 -29.84
C ARG A 57 -0.69 4.05 -29.56
N GLN A 58 0.20 4.49 -28.68
CA GLN A 58 0.35 5.89 -28.30
C GLN A 58 1.23 6.63 -29.29
N GLY A 59 0.67 7.55 -30.07
CA GLY A 59 1.42 8.25 -31.13
C GLY A 59 2.55 9.14 -30.59
N GLU A 60 2.45 9.63 -29.37
CA GLU A 60 3.52 10.40 -28.72
C GLU A 60 4.66 9.49 -28.30
N PHE A 61 4.37 8.32 -27.71
CA PHE A 61 5.37 7.30 -27.41
C PHE A 61 6.14 6.87 -28.65
N ARG A 62 5.46 6.57 -29.77
CA ARG A 62 6.09 6.20 -31.04
C ARG A 62 7.07 7.25 -31.54
N ARG A 63 6.66 8.51 -31.59
CA ARG A 63 7.51 9.63 -32.06
C ARG A 63 8.75 9.79 -31.18
N ARG A 64 8.61 9.56 -29.88
CA ARG A 64 9.71 9.63 -28.93
C ARG A 64 10.64 8.43 -29.08
N PHE A 65 10.08 7.23 -29.09
CA PHE A 65 10.83 5.98 -29.32
C PHE A 65 11.65 6.04 -30.62
N ALA A 66 11.07 6.55 -31.71
CA ALA A 66 11.77 6.73 -32.96
C ALA A 66 12.98 7.69 -32.85
N ARG A 67 12.83 8.82 -32.14
CA ARG A 67 13.94 9.77 -31.90
C ARG A 67 15.03 9.16 -31.03
N GLU A 68 14.67 8.46 -29.98
CA GLU A 68 15.63 7.84 -29.06
C GLU A 68 16.34 6.66 -29.70
N VAL A 69 15.66 5.85 -30.52
CA VAL A 69 16.27 4.83 -31.37
C VAL A 69 17.27 5.44 -32.38
N ALA A 70 16.92 6.57 -33.00
CA ALA A 70 17.84 7.25 -33.91
C ALA A 70 19.13 7.70 -33.19
N ALA A 71 18.98 8.30 -32.00
CA ALA A 71 20.12 8.71 -31.19
C ALA A 71 20.91 7.49 -30.64
N ALA A 72 20.24 6.43 -30.20
CA ALA A 72 20.87 5.22 -29.69
C ALA A 72 21.73 4.50 -30.77
N ARG A 73 21.40 4.67 -32.06
CA ARG A 73 22.21 4.17 -33.17
C ARG A 73 23.56 4.90 -33.34
N GLU A 74 23.63 6.14 -32.87
CA GLU A 74 24.85 6.94 -32.94
C GLU A 74 25.78 6.69 -31.74
N VAL A 75 25.26 6.07 -30.66
CA VAL A 75 26.06 5.71 -29.49
C VAL A 75 27.06 4.63 -29.88
N GLY A 76 28.33 5.02 -30.05
CA GLY A 76 29.48 4.13 -30.15
C GLY A 76 30.17 3.99 -28.80
N GLY A 77 30.84 2.89 -28.55
CA GLY A 77 31.68 2.74 -27.36
C GLY A 77 31.89 1.29 -26.97
N ALA A 78 33.03 1.02 -26.34
CA ALA A 78 33.42 -0.33 -25.91
C ALA A 78 32.51 -0.86 -24.79
N PHE A 79 31.86 0.02 -24.02
CA PHE A 79 31.10 -0.32 -22.82
C PHE A 79 29.58 -0.12 -22.96
N THR A 80 29.06 -0.03 -24.20
CA THR A 80 27.62 -0.01 -24.53
C THR A 80 27.23 -1.21 -25.37
N ALA A 81 25.93 -1.55 -25.45
CA ALA A 81 25.42 -2.58 -26.37
C ALA A 81 25.02 -1.94 -27.70
N PRO A 82 25.78 -2.15 -28.81
CA PRO A 82 25.50 -1.49 -30.09
C PRO A 82 24.14 -1.89 -30.66
N VAL A 83 23.40 -0.93 -31.21
CA VAL A 83 22.14 -1.15 -31.92
C VAL A 83 22.42 -1.75 -33.28
N MET A 84 21.91 -2.94 -33.56
CA MET A 84 22.06 -3.66 -34.84
C MET A 84 20.99 -3.27 -35.84
N ALA A 85 19.74 -3.14 -35.39
CA ALA A 85 18.61 -2.76 -36.23
C ALA A 85 17.46 -2.27 -35.32
N ALA A 86 16.49 -1.56 -35.91
CA ALA A 86 15.28 -1.20 -35.21
C ALA A 86 14.15 -0.90 -36.21
N GLY A 87 12.89 -1.18 -35.79
CA GLY A 87 11.66 -0.85 -36.50
C GLY A 87 10.74 0.01 -35.65
N PRO A 88 11.04 1.32 -35.49
CA PRO A 88 10.20 2.20 -34.65
C PRO A 88 8.81 2.49 -35.25
N GLU A 89 8.68 2.35 -36.56
CA GLU A 89 7.45 2.59 -37.31
C GLU A 89 6.59 1.31 -37.51
N ASP A 90 7.13 0.12 -37.14
CA ASP A 90 6.37 -1.13 -37.25
C ASP A 90 5.16 -1.15 -36.34
N ASP A 91 4.18 -2.01 -36.62
CA ASP A 91 2.95 -2.11 -35.79
C ASP A 91 3.27 -2.34 -34.32
N ARG A 92 4.26 -3.19 -34.05
CA ARG A 92 4.90 -3.33 -32.76
C ARG A 92 6.34 -2.82 -32.85
N PRO A 93 6.62 -1.59 -32.37
CA PRO A 93 7.98 -1.03 -32.39
C PRO A 93 8.98 -1.94 -31.66
N TRP A 94 10.19 -2.04 -32.22
CA TRP A 94 11.24 -2.90 -31.68
C TRP A 94 12.64 -2.30 -31.91
N ILE A 95 13.60 -2.79 -31.13
CA ILE A 95 15.03 -2.49 -31.27
C ILE A 95 15.82 -3.76 -31.01
N ALA A 96 16.82 -4.02 -31.82
CA ALA A 96 17.74 -5.14 -31.69
C ALA A 96 19.18 -4.63 -31.43
N THR A 97 19.80 -5.12 -30.37
CA THR A 97 21.20 -4.84 -30.00
C THR A 97 22.03 -6.13 -30.07
N VAL A 98 23.35 -5.97 -30.05
CA VAL A 98 24.23 -7.13 -29.91
C VAL A 98 23.92 -7.86 -28.61
N TYR A 99 23.79 -9.19 -28.67
CA TYR A 99 23.66 -10.00 -27.45
C TYR A 99 24.99 -10.06 -26.70
N ILE A 100 24.99 -9.70 -25.44
CA ILE A 100 26.13 -9.70 -24.53
C ILE A 100 25.98 -10.90 -23.59
N PRO A 101 26.87 -11.93 -23.71
CA PRO A 101 26.84 -13.06 -22.80
C PRO A 101 27.44 -12.66 -21.43
N GLY A 102 26.61 -12.61 -20.42
CA GLY A 102 27.00 -12.29 -19.02
C GLY A 102 25.82 -12.07 -18.11
N PRO A 103 26.00 -12.19 -16.78
CA PRO A 103 25.00 -11.81 -15.79
C PRO A 103 24.82 -10.29 -15.76
N ASP A 104 23.69 -9.81 -15.28
CA ASP A 104 23.63 -8.42 -14.82
C ASP A 104 24.40 -8.23 -13.50
N LEU A 105 24.69 -6.98 -13.17
CA LEU A 105 25.49 -6.66 -11.98
C LEU A 105 24.78 -7.07 -10.66
N ALA A 106 23.44 -7.06 -10.62
CA ALA A 106 22.70 -7.50 -9.43
C ALA A 106 22.87 -9.00 -9.21
N GLU A 107 22.81 -9.79 -10.27
CA GLU A 107 23.06 -11.23 -10.22
C GLU A 107 24.54 -11.53 -9.92
N ALA A 108 25.48 -10.80 -10.54
CA ALA A 108 26.90 -10.98 -10.30
C ALA A 108 27.27 -10.76 -8.82
N VAL A 109 26.76 -9.69 -8.22
CA VAL A 109 26.93 -9.40 -6.78
C VAL A 109 26.16 -10.40 -5.91
N GLY A 110 24.98 -10.85 -6.33
CA GLY A 110 24.20 -11.87 -5.62
C GLY A 110 24.92 -13.21 -5.48
N VAL A 111 25.71 -13.60 -6.49
CA VAL A 111 26.44 -14.88 -6.51
C VAL A 111 27.85 -14.75 -5.89
N ALA A 112 28.57 -13.67 -6.17
CA ALA A 112 29.95 -13.49 -5.70
C ALA A 112 30.06 -12.75 -4.35
N GLY A 113 28.96 -12.15 -3.84
CA GLY A 113 29.00 -11.15 -2.79
C GLY A 113 29.53 -9.80 -3.28
N PRO A 114 29.77 -8.84 -2.35
CA PRO A 114 30.38 -7.54 -2.68
C PRO A 114 31.68 -7.72 -3.43
N LEU A 115 31.86 -6.93 -4.49
CA LEU A 115 33.08 -6.97 -5.29
C LEU A 115 34.23 -6.32 -4.54
N SER A 116 35.43 -6.90 -4.68
CA SER A 116 36.65 -6.30 -4.15
C SER A 116 37.03 -5.01 -4.92
N GLU A 117 37.92 -4.22 -4.35
CA GLU A 117 38.21 -2.86 -4.81
C GLU A 117 38.70 -2.78 -6.27
N GLY A 118 39.53 -3.71 -6.73
CA GLY A 118 40.02 -3.74 -8.12
C GLY A 118 38.89 -3.89 -9.17
N PRO A 119 38.04 -4.94 -9.09
CA PRO A 119 36.84 -5.06 -9.92
C PRO A 119 35.90 -3.85 -9.87
N VAL A 120 35.74 -3.21 -8.68
CA VAL A 120 34.90 -2.02 -8.53
C VAL A 120 35.47 -0.82 -9.27
N TRP A 121 36.79 -0.58 -9.20
CA TRP A 121 37.43 0.49 -9.98
C TRP A 121 37.30 0.26 -11.48
N ARG A 122 37.45 -0.98 -11.93
CA ARG A 122 37.25 -1.34 -13.36
C ARG A 122 35.81 -1.14 -13.81
N LEU A 123 34.83 -1.54 -12.97
CA LEU A 123 33.43 -1.29 -13.21
C LEU A 123 33.16 0.22 -13.33
N ALA A 124 33.65 1.01 -12.38
CA ALA A 124 33.50 2.45 -12.38
C ALA A 124 34.06 3.10 -13.65
N ALA A 125 35.27 2.74 -14.06
CA ALA A 125 35.88 3.22 -15.30
C ALA A 125 35.02 2.96 -16.53
N GLY A 126 34.60 1.71 -16.74
CA GLY A 126 33.82 1.35 -17.93
C GLY A 126 32.41 1.98 -17.91
N LEU A 127 31.79 2.18 -16.72
CA LEU A 127 30.51 2.88 -16.62
C LEU A 127 30.64 4.38 -16.90
N VAL A 128 31.74 5.04 -16.49
CA VAL A 128 31.98 6.44 -16.83
C VAL A 128 32.18 6.60 -18.32
N GLU A 129 32.99 5.73 -18.98
CA GLU A 129 33.18 5.76 -20.42
C GLU A 129 31.88 5.49 -21.19
N ALA A 130 31.04 4.55 -20.71
CA ALA A 130 29.72 4.29 -21.29
C ALA A 130 28.83 5.54 -21.24
N LEU A 131 28.77 6.21 -20.09
CA LEU A 131 27.97 7.43 -19.92
C LEU A 131 28.53 8.59 -20.75
N GLN A 132 29.85 8.71 -20.89
CA GLN A 132 30.46 9.70 -21.80
C GLN A 132 30.02 9.48 -23.24
N ALA A 133 30.05 8.24 -23.72
CA ALA A 133 29.61 7.90 -25.07
C ALA A 133 28.09 8.17 -25.28
N ILE A 134 27.26 7.91 -24.28
CA ILE A 134 25.83 8.19 -24.34
C ILE A 134 25.56 9.69 -24.35
N HIS A 135 26.21 10.46 -23.46
CA HIS A 135 26.01 11.91 -23.35
C HIS A 135 26.58 12.66 -24.56
N ALA A 136 27.63 12.16 -25.23
CA ALA A 136 28.21 12.77 -26.39
C ALA A 136 27.24 12.92 -27.57
N VAL A 137 26.22 12.05 -27.65
CA VAL A 137 25.17 12.11 -28.69
C VAL A 137 23.88 12.77 -28.19
N GLY A 138 23.94 13.46 -27.03
CA GLY A 138 22.82 14.20 -26.47
C GLY A 138 21.75 13.32 -25.81
N VAL A 139 22.05 12.06 -25.51
CA VAL A 139 21.17 11.12 -24.80
C VAL A 139 21.52 11.05 -23.32
N LEU A 140 20.52 10.87 -22.45
CA LEU A 140 20.71 10.56 -21.03
C LEU A 140 20.24 9.14 -20.77
N HIS A 141 20.88 8.45 -19.80
CA HIS A 141 20.48 7.07 -19.45
C HIS A 141 19.17 7.04 -18.65
N ARG A 142 19.01 7.88 -17.64
CA ARG A 142 17.82 8.07 -16.81
C ARG A 142 17.34 6.87 -15.99
N ASP A 143 17.88 5.68 -16.19
CA ASP A 143 17.52 4.43 -15.47
C ASP A 143 18.75 3.55 -15.22
N LEU A 144 19.91 4.14 -14.92
CA LEU A 144 21.11 3.37 -14.60
C LEU A 144 20.95 2.69 -13.25
N LYS A 145 21.04 1.35 -13.27
CA LYS A 145 20.88 0.48 -12.10
C LYS A 145 21.58 -0.85 -12.33
N PRO A 146 21.81 -1.68 -11.28
CA PRO A 146 22.54 -2.94 -11.44
C PRO A 146 22.00 -3.88 -12.51
N SER A 147 20.67 -3.98 -12.69
CA SER A 147 20.06 -4.82 -13.73
C SER A 147 20.20 -4.27 -15.16
N ASN A 148 20.64 -3.04 -15.33
CA ASN A 148 20.92 -2.43 -16.64
C ASN A 148 22.44 -2.36 -16.95
N VAL A 149 23.26 -3.06 -16.15
CA VAL A 149 24.71 -3.21 -16.34
C VAL A 149 25.02 -4.69 -16.49
N LEU A 150 25.34 -5.15 -17.70
CA LEU A 150 25.81 -6.52 -17.92
C LEU A 150 27.31 -6.61 -17.63
N VAL A 151 27.71 -7.70 -17.00
CA VAL A 151 29.12 -8.01 -16.67
C VAL A 151 29.66 -8.98 -17.72
N ALA A 152 30.37 -8.44 -18.71
CA ALA A 152 30.99 -9.24 -19.78
C ALA A 152 32.46 -9.57 -19.47
N ALA A 153 33.02 -10.52 -20.20
CA ALA A 153 34.40 -11.00 -19.98
C ALA A 153 35.47 -9.90 -20.03
N ASP A 154 35.27 -8.89 -20.85
CA ASP A 154 36.17 -7.77 -21.10
C ASP A 154 35.79 -6.47 -20.34
N GLY A 155 34.68 -6.44 -19.61
CA GLY A 155 34.24 -5.28 -18.82
C GLY A 155 32.72 -5.12 -18.75
N PRO A 156 32.21 -4.06 -18.10
CA PRO A 156 30.79 -3.81 -18.02
C PRO A 156 30.20 -3.41 -19.39
N ARG A 157 28.89 -3.63 -19.55
CA ARG A 157 28.13 -3.14 -20.71
C ARG A 157 26.83 -2.51 -20.22
N VAL A 158 26.63 -1.25 -20.51
CA VAL A 158 25.44 -0.51 -20.23
C VAL A 158 24.37 -0.82 -21.29
N ILE A 159 23.17 -1.16 -20.84
CA ILE A 159 22.03 -1.51 -21.69
C ILE A 159 20.81 -0.64 -21.33
N ASP A 160 19.83 -0.59 -22.22
CA ASP A 160 18.51 0.06 -22.01
C ASP A 160 18.58 1.57 -21.65
N PHE A 161 19.52 2.31 -22.24
CA PHE A 161 19.64 3.76 -22.00
C PHE A 161 18.63 4.55 -22.82
N GLY A 162 17.99 5.54 -22.17
CA GLY A 162 17.20 6.62 -22.79
C GLY A 162 15.87 6.23 -23.45
N ILE A 163 15.61 4.94 -23.71
CA ILE A 163 14.54 4.52 -24.60
C ILE A 163 13.17 4.69 -23.92
N ALA A 164 12.47 5.81 -24.24
CA ALA A 164 11.06 6.08 -24.00
C ALA A 164 10.60 6.30 -22.54
N ARG A 165 11.45 6.78 -21.62
CA ARG A 165 10.99 7.28 -20.31
C ARG A 165 10.73 8.79 -20.35
N THR A 166 9.55 9.22 -19.88
CA THR A 166 9.20 10.63 -19.62
C THR A 166 9.31 10.97 -18.14
N LEU A 167 9.31 12.28 -17.83
CA LEU A 167 9.04 12.79 -16.48
C LEU A 167 7.66 12.32 -15.97
N GLU A 168 6.69 12.09 -16.87
CA GLU A 168 5.37 11.54 -16.55
C GLU A 168 5.40 10.05 -16.16
N ASP A 169 6.35 9.26 -16.71
CA ASP A 169 6.58 7.86 -16.30
C ASP A 169 7.37 7.76 -14.98
N THR A 170 7.99 8.86 -14.54
CA THR A 170 8.76 8.96 -13.29
C THR A 170 7.99 9.67 -12.18
N ALA A 171 7.01 10.51 -12.52
CA ALA A 171 6.04 11.00 -11.54
C ALA A 171 5.30 9.80 -10.95
N LEU A 172 5.03 9.84 -9.64
CA LEU A 172 4.13 8.88 -8.99
C LEU A 172 2.90 8.73 -9.90
N THR A 173 2.82 7.59 -10.61
CA THR A 173 1.60 7.32 -11.36
C THR A 173 0.44 7.36 -10.38
N ALA A 174 -0.73 7.81 -10.81
CA ALA A 174 -1.94 7.88 -9.99
C ALA A 174 -2.31 6.53 -9.31
N THR A 175 -1.56 5.47 -9.60
CA THR A 175 -1.67 4.12 -9.04
C THR A 175 -0.64 3.82 -7.94
N GLY A 176 0.27 4.75 -7.58
CA GLY A 176 1.30 4.51 -6.54
C GLY A 176 2.39 3.50 -6.92
N LEU A 177 2.42 3.02 -8.17
CA LEU A 177 3.43 2.08 -8.67
C LEU A 177 4.68 2.85 -9.08
N VAL A 178 5.72 2.79 -8.27
CA VAL A 178 7.07 3.19 -8.67
C VAL A 178 7.64 2.11 -9.58
N VAL A 179 7.60 2.37 -10.89
CA VAL A 179 8.23 1.49 -11.88
C VAL A 179 9.73 1.78 -11.90
N GLY A 180 10.52 1.02 -11.17
CA GLY A 180 11.98 1.11 -11.15
C GLY A 180 12.56 0.81 -9.76
N THR A 181 13.89 0.66 -9.71
CA THR A 181 14.59 0.43 -8.45
C THR A 181 14.89 1.79 -7.82
N ALA A 182 14.02 2.23 -6.93
CA ALA A 182 13.98 3.57 -6.34
C ALA A 182 15.33 4.08 -5.79
N GLY A 183 16.16 3.19 -5.23
CA GLY A 183 17.44 3.54 -4.61
C GLY A 183 18.57 3.99 -5.54
N PHE A 184 18.35 3.94 -6.87
CA PHE A 184 19.33 4.38 -7.89
C PHE A 184 18.86 5.64 -8.63
N MET A 185 17.69 6.14 -8.33
CA MET A 185 17.12 7.35 -8.93
C MET A 185 17.76 8.61 -8.32
N ALA A 186 17.97 9.64 -9.10
CA ALA A 186 18.51 10.91 -8.58
C ALA A 186 17.42 11.70 -7.81
N PRO A 187 17.78 12.52 -6.80
CA PRO A 187 16.82 13.32 -6.05
C PRO A 187 15.90 14.17 -6.94
N GLU A 188 16.48 14.93 -7.88
CA GLU A 188 15.72 15.77 -8.81
C GLU A 188 14.77 14.96 -9.72
N GLN A 189 15.12 13.73 -10.02
CA GLN A 189 14.26 12.82 -10.78
C GLN A 189 13.11 12.29 -9.90
N ALA A 190 13.38 12.00 -8.64
CA ALA A 190 12.37 11.57 -7.67
C ALA A 190 11.36 12.67 -7.36
N GLU A 191 11.80 13.93 -7.41
CA GLU A 191 10.96 15.13 -7.20
C GLU A 191 10.23 15.60 -8.47
N GLY A 192 10.40 14.91 -9.61
CA GLY A 192 9.79 15.31 -10.88
C GLY A 192 10.43 16.53 -11.53
N GLY A 193 11.65 16.88 -11.12
CA GLY A 193 12.44 17.97 -11.66
C GLY A 193 13.08 17.67 -13.01
N GLU A 194 13.77 18.65 -13.59
CA GLU A 194 14.48 18.50 -14.88
C GLU A 194 15.75 17.65 -14.69
N VAL A 195 15.78 16.48 -15.33
CA VAL A 195 16.88 15.52 -15.23
C VAL A 195 17.93 15.81 -16.31
N GLY A 196 19.14 16.18 -15.86
CA GLY A 196 20.30 16.39 -16.71
C GLY A 196 21.39 15.32 -16.52
N PRO A 197 22.58 15.50 -17.16
CA PRO A 197 23.73 14.60 -16.99
C PRO A 197 24.14 14.33 -15.55
N PRO A 198 23.99 15.24 -14.57
CA PRO A 198 24.26 14.98 -13.17
C PRO A 198 23.34 13.89 -12.54
N GLY A 199 22.14 13.66 -13.09
CA GLY A 199 21.25 12.58 -12.64
C GLY A 199 21.87 11.20 -12.90
N ASP A 200 22.48 11.00 -14.06
CA ASP A 200 23.18 9.75 -14.38
C ASP A 200 24.46 9.57 -13.53
N VAL A 201 25.11 10.67 -13.12
CA VAL A 201 26.25 10.63 -12.19
C VAL A 201 25.80 10.17 -10.79
N PHE A 202 24.65 10.60 -10.33
CA PHE A 202 24.09 10.10 -9.06
C PHE A 202 23.81 8.59 -9.13
N ALA A 203 23.14 8.16 -10.20
CA ALA A 203 22.84 6.73 -10.42
C ALA A 203 24.13 5.90 -10.52
N LEU A 204 25.17 6.42 -11.17
CA LEU A 204 26.50 5.81 -11.23
C LEU A 204 27.08 5.61 -9.82
N GLY A 205 27.07 6.65 -8.97
CA GLY A 205 27.54 6.55 -7.58
C GLY A 205 26.78 5.47 -6.80
N ALA A 206 25.46 5.40 -6.98
CA ALA A 206 24.64 4.37 -6.33
C ALA A 206 24.95 2.94 -6.83
N VAL A 207 25.22 2.76 -8.12
CA VAL A 207 25.63 1.46 -8.71
C VAL A 207 26.99 1.03 -8.21
N ILE A 208 27.95 1.94 -8.10
CA ILE A 208 29.30 1.65 -7.56
C ILE A 208 29.21 1.27 -6.08
N ALA A 209 28.41 2.01 -5.28
CA ALA A 209 28.15 1.67 -3.89
C ALA A 209 27.57 0.26 -3.75
N PHE A 210 26.55 -0.07 -4.55
CA PHE A 210 25.96 -1.41 -4.59
C PHE A 210 26.98 -2.49 -4.93
N ALA A 211 27.80 -2.29 -5.95
CA ALA A 211 28.81 -3.25 -6.36
C ALA A 211 29.82 -3.55 -5.23
N ALA A 212 30.21 -2.53 -4.48
CA ALA A 212 31.22 -2.63 -3.42
C ALA A 212 30.66 -3.12 -2.07
N THR A 213 29.37 -2.93 -1.80
CA THR A 213 28.77 -3.26 -0.49
C THR A 213 27.74 -4.38 -0.53
N GLY A 214 27.22 -4.74 -1.71
CA GLY A 214 26.13 -5.68 -1.90
C GLY A 214 24.76 -5.08 -1.60
N ALA A 215 24.69 -3.81 -1.16
CA ALA A 215 23.45 -3.14 -0.80
C ALA A 215 23.34 -1.75 -1.44
N GLY A 216 22.13 -1.30 -1.74
CA GLY A 216 21.92 0.07 -2.24
C GLY A 216 22.24 1.12 -1.15
N PRO A 217 22.83 2.28 -1.53
CA PRO A 217 23.29 3.29 -0.58
C PRO A 217 22.16 3.94 0.24
N PHE A 218 20.92 3.77 -0.19
CA PHE A 218 19.72 4.26 0.52
C PHE A 218 18.91 3.14 1.15
N GLY A 219 19.53 1.93 1.27
CA GLY A 219 18.95 0.76 1.89
C GLY A 219 17.78 0.15 1.10
N GLU A 220 17.25 -0.92 1.65
CA GLU A 220 16.08 -1.62 1.10
C GLU A 220 14.81 -1.18 1.84
N GLY A 221 13.65 -1.56 1.29
CA GLY A 221 12.35 -1.26 1.86
C GLY A 221 11.32 -0.82 0.82
N PRO A 222 10.16 -0.34 1.25
CA PRO A 222 9.14 0.17 0.35
C PRO A 222 9.70 1.26 -0.57
N PRO A 223 9.36 1.24 -1.87
CA PRO A 223 9.94 2.17 -2.85
C PRO A 223 9.87 3.63 -2.45
N LEU A 224 8.76 4.06 -1.86
CA LEU A 224 8.56 5.43 -1.42
C LEU A 224 9.49 5.82 -0.25
N ALA A 225 9.73 4.92 0.71
CA ALA A 225 10.70 5.17 1.79
C ALA A 225 12.12 5.27 1.26
N VAL A 226 12.46 4.44 0.27
CA VAL A 226 13.76 4.53 -0.41
C VAL A 226 13.88 5.86 -1.14
N LEU A 227 12.86 6.30 -1.89
CA LEU A 227 12.86 7.61 -2.56
C LEU A 227 12.99 8.77 -1.57
N HIS A 228 12.27 8.72 -0.46
CA HIS A 228 12.41 9.73 0.59
C HIS A 228 13.86 9.80 1.10
N ARG A 229 14.50 8.64 1.36
CA ARG A 229 15.93 8.61 1.75
C ARG A 229 16.86 9.06 0.62
N VAL A 230 16.51 8.82 -0.63
CA VAL A 230 17.25 9.34 -1.80
C VAL A 230 17.22 10.87 -1.81
N VAL A 231 16.08 11.48 -1.54
CA VAL A 231 15.94 12.94 -1.53
C VAL A 231 16.56 13.55 -0.27
N ASN A 232 16.19 13.06 0.91
CA ASN A 232 16.46 13.73 2.19
C ASN A 232 17.52 13.04 3.05
N GLY A 233 17.69 11.71 2.91
CA GLY A 233 18.58 10.92 3.77
C GLY A 233 20.05 10.94 3.32
N ARG A 234 20.95 10.64 4.24
CA ARG A 234 22.37 10.42 3.92
C ARG A 234 22.59 9.03 3.33
N PRO A 235 23.48 8.88 2.33
CA PRO A 235 23.80 7.56 1.81
C PRO A 235 24.54 6.72 2.86
N ARG A 236 24.18 5.44 2.98
CA ARG A 236 24.89 4.46 3.79
C ARG A 236 26.08 3.93 2.99
N LEU A 237 27.27 4.31 3.38
CA LEU A 237 28.52 3.95 2.72
C LEU A 237 29.43 3.10 3.64
N ASP A 238 28.80 2.34 4.55
CA ASP A 238 29.50 1.43 5.46
C ASP A 238 30.18 0.32 4.64
N GLY A 239 31.46 0.09 4.92
CA GLY A 239 32.29 -0.84 4.12
C GLY A 239 33.07 -0.18 2.97
N LEU A 240 32.73 1.03 2.55
CA LEU A 240 33.53 1.81 1.65
C LEU A 240 34.58 2.64 2.44
N THR A 241 35.82 2.66 1.96
CA THR A 241 36.92 3.39 2.60
C THR A 241 37.78 4.12 1.57
N GLY A 242 38.55 5.11 2.02
CA GLY A 242 39.53 5.82 1.18
C GLY A 242 38.95 6.47 -0.07
N PRO A 243 39.74 6.52 -1.14
CA PRO A 243 39.38 7.23 -2.39
C PRO A 243 38.09 6.76 -3.04
N LEU A 244 37.74 5.48 -2.89
CA LEU A 244 36.48 4.94 -3.45
C LEU A 244 35.25 5.51 -2.73
N ARG A 245 35.34 5.64 -1.41
CA ARG A 245 34.28 6.29 -0.62
C ARG A 245 34.09 7.75 -1.03
N ASP A 246 35.21 8.49 -1.13
CA ASP A 246 35.19 9.91 -1.50
C ASP A 246 34.61 10.14 -2.90
N LEU A 247 34.89 9.22 -3.83
CA LEU A 247 34.32 9.26 -5.19
C LEU A 247 32.80 9.02 -5.16
N VAL A 248 32.36 8.00 -4.44
CA VAL A 248 30.93 7.64 -4.34
C VAL A 248 30.16 8.75 -3.61
N ASP A 249 30.69 9.27 -2.50
CA ASP A 249 30.04 10.33 -1.74
C ASP A 249 29.86 11.61 -2.61
N ALA A 250 30.88 11.98 -3.38
CA ALA A 250 30.78 13.11 -4.33
C ALA A 250 29.72 12.89 -5.43
N CYS A 251 29.58 11.67 -5.94
CA CYS A 251 28.54 11.34 -6.92
C CYS A 251 27.13 11.44 -6.30
N LEU A 252 26.97 11.08 -5.02
CA LEU A 252 25.69 11.03 -4.32
C LEU A 252 25.29 12.37 -3.65
N ALA A 253 25.98 13.47 -3.97
CA ALA A 253 25.59 14.82 -3.55
C ALA A 253 24.14 15.12 -3.96
N LYS A 254 23.35 15.72 -3.04
CA LYS A 254 21.93 16.00 -3.29
C LYS A 254 21.73 17.07 -4.34
N ASP A 255 22.50 18.17 -4.26
CA ASP A 255 22.51 19.20 -5.29
C ASP A 255 23.22 18.68 -6.56
N PRO A 256 22.54 18.61 -7.71
CA PRO A 256 23.16 18.18 -8.96
C PRO A 256 24.42 18.96 -9.35
N ARG A 257 24.51 20.22 -8.92
CA ARG A 257 25.65 21.12 -9.24
C ARG A 257 26.92 20.79 -8.46
N GLU A 258 26.81 20.05 -7.35
CA GLU A 258 27.94 19.63 -6.53
C GLU A 258 28.54 18.31 -7.03
N ARG A 259 27.87 17.60 -7.91
CA ARG A 259 28.34 16.33 -8.47
C ARG A 259 29.45 16.55 -9.47
N PRO A 260 30.50 15.70 -9.48
CA PRO A 260 31.60 15.80 -10.42
C PRO A 260 31.16 15.52 -11.86
N THR A 261 31.85 16.09 -12.82
CA THR A 261 31.67 15.76 -14.24
C THR A 261 32.25 14.36 -14.53
N LEU A 262 31.76 13.69 -15.58
CA LEU A 262 32.28 12.38 -15.99
C LEU A 262 33.78 12.44 -16.31
N THR A 263 34.28 13.53 -16.87
CA THR A 263 35.74 13.74 -17.12
C THR A 263 36.53 13.78 -15.81
N ALA A 264 36.03 14.55 -14.80
CA ALA A 264 36.68 14.60 -13.50
C ALA A 264 36.63 13.27 -12.74
N LEU A 265 35.56 12.47 -12.96
CA LEU A 265 35.50 11.11 -12.42
C LEU A 265 36.53 10.20 -13.05
N LEU A 266 36.67 10.23 -14.37
CA LEU A 266 37.64 9.39 -15.09
C LEU A 266 39.08 9.72 -14.66
N GLU A 267 39.42 11.00 -14.48
CA GLU A 267 40.70 11.44 -13.93
C GLU A 267 40.96 10.89 -12.52
N ARG A 268 39.96 10.96 -11.66
CA ARG A 268 40.04 10.40 -10.26
C ARG A 268 40.21 8.89 -10.27
N ILE A 269 39.44 8.19 -11.09
CA ILE A 269 39.53 6.74 -11.25
C ILE A 269 40.93 6.32 -11.79
N GLY A 270 41.44 7.02 -12.81
CA GLY A 270 42.74 6.76 -13.40
C GLY A 270 43.92 6.94 -12.43
N ALA A 271 43.76 7.73 -11.37
CA ALA A 271 44.77 7.88 -10.31
C ALA A 271 44.85 6.66 -9.37
N HIS A 272 43.84 5.79 -9.36
CA HIS A 272 43.73 4.66 -8.43
C HIS A 272 43.60 3.30 -9.12
N TRP A 273 43.37 3.30 -10.43
CA TRP A 273 43.22 2.09 -11.24
C TRP A 273 44.45 1.82 -12.10
N VAL A 274 45.02 0.61 -11.94
CA VAL A 274 46.08 0.12 -12.81
C VAL A 274 45.48 -0.79 -13.89
N PRO A 275 45.71 -0.55 -15.20
CA PRO A 275 45.23 -1.44 -16.26
C PRO A 275 45.73 -2.88 -16.07
N ALA A 276 44.83 -3.85 -16.32
CA ALA A 276 45.14 -5.28 -16.13
C ALA A 276 46.06 -5.91 -17.20
N ASP A 277 46.75 -5.12 -17.98
CA ASP A 277 47.71 -5.61 -19.01
C ASP A 277 48.91 -6.34 -18.42
N ASP A 278 49.16 -6.23 -17.09
CA ASP A 278 50.28 -6.91 -16.42
C ASP A 278 49.95 -8.38 -16.02
N PHE A 279 48.73 -8.89 -16.26
CA PHE A 279 48.37 -10.28 -15.98
C PHE A 279 47.62 -10.92 -17.17
N PRO A 280 48.30 -11.34 -18.22
CA PRO A 280 47.67 -12.01 -19.33
C PRO A 280 47.09 -13.38 -18.92
N GLY A 281 45.77 -13.48 -18.95
CA GLY A 281 45.02 -14.72 -18.68
C GLY A 281 44.12 -14.76 -17.43
N SER A 282 44.12 -13.76 -16.58
CA SER A 282 43.19 -13.67 -15.45
C SER A 282 41.93 -12.88 -15.81
N SER A 283 40.77 -13.41 -15.49
CA SER A 283 39.50 -12.68 -15.57
C SER A 283 39.51 -11.45 -14.65
N PRO A 284 38.97 -10.30 -15.06
CA PRO A 284 38.85 -9.12 -14.20
C PRO A 284 37.79 -9.28 -13.09
N TRP A 285 37.03 -10.36 -13.15
CA TRP A 285 35.91 -10.62 -12.27
C TRP A 285 36.19 -11.82 -11.33
N PRO A 286 35.51 -11.91 -10.17
CA PRO A 286 35.59 -13.10 -9.32
C PRO A 286 35.25 -14.38 -10.07
N ASP A 287 35.84 -15.51 -9.69
CA ASP A 287 35.69 -16.81 -10.36
C ASP A 287 34.22 -17.23 -10.55
N ALA A 288 33.38 -16.97 -9.56
CA ALA A 288 31.93 -17.25 -9.64
C ALA A 288 31.25 -16.46 -10.78
N VAL A 289 31.60 -15.19 -10.96
CA VAL A 289 31.07 -14.34 -12.05
C VAL A 289 31.62 -14.79 -13.40
N THR A 290 32.92 -15.13 -13.46
CA THR A 290 33.58 -15.65 -14.67
C THR A 290 32.90 -16.94 -15.13
N THR A 291 32.56 -17.83 -14.22
CA THR A 291 31.82 -19.07 -14.53
C THR A 291 30.43 -18.78 -15.12
N LEU A 292 29.68 -17.81 -14.60
CA LEU A 292 28.38 -17.40 -15.16
C LEU A 292 28.54 -16.82 -16.60
N ILE A 293 29.58 -16.02 -16.83
CA ILE A 293 29.85 -15.48 -18.16
C ILE A 293 30.10 -16.61 -19.16
N GLN A 294 30.92 -17.61 -18.80
CA GLN A 294 31.22 -18.77 -19.62
C GLN A 294 29.99 -19.63 -19.93
N GLN A 295 29.14 -19.87 -18.94
CA GLN A 295 27.87 -20.59 -19.10
C GLN A 295 26.91 -19.92 -20.09
N ARG A 296 26.90 -18.59 -20.15
CA ARG A 296 26.05 -17.80 -21.05
C ARG A 296 26.62 -17.59 -22.44
N ALA A 297 27.89 -17.92 -22.65
CA ALA A 297 28.53 -17.80 -23.96
C ALA A 297 27.93 -18.74 -24.99
N THR A 298 27.18 -19.80 -24.62
CA THR A 298 26.60 -20.80 -25.53
C THR A 298 25.06 -20.80 -25.41
N PRO A 299 24.31 -20.10 -26.27
CA PRO A 299 22.84 -20.01 -26.19
C PRO A 299 22.11 -21.19 -26.86
N PRO A 300 20.91 -21.56 -26.39
CA PRO A 300 20.10 -22.69 -26.85
C PRO A 300 19.49 -22.53 -28.27
N THR A 301 19.00 -23.65 -28.85
CA THR A 301 18.73 -23.77 -30.29
C THR A 301 17.29 -24.10 -30.73
N ALA A 302 16.28 -24.14 -29.86
CA ALA A 302 14.90 -24.55 -30.24
C ALA A 302 13.75 -23.60 -29.72
N PRO A 303 12.59 -23.47 -30.41
CA PRO A 303 11.52 -22.52 -30.11
C PRO A 303 10.27 -23.10 -29.42
N TYR A 304 9.39 -22.26 -28.83
CA TYR A 304 8.09 -22.62 -28.22
C TYR A 304 7.01 -21.52 -28.34
N THR A 305 5.74 -21.86 -28.24
CA THR A 305 4.53 -21.00 -28.42
C THR A 305 3.45 -21.27 -27.36
N GLU A 306 2.43 -20.58 -27.07
CA GLU A 306 1.55 -19.40 -27.27
C GLU A 306 0.45 -19.29 -26.15
N ALA A 307 -0.48 -18.50 -26.02
CA ALA A 307 -1.13 -17.22 -26.29
C ALA A 307 -2.26 -16.78 -25.34
N ALA A 308 -2.65 -15.63 -25.39
CA ALA A 308 -3.80 -14.79 -25.73
C ALA A 308 -4.46 -13.85 -24.70
N GLU A 309 -5.04 -12.78 -25.21
CA GLU A 309 -5.35 -11.44 -24.68
C GLU A 309 -6.67 -11.24 -23.90
N ALA A 310 -6.81 -10.10 -23.24
CA ALA A 310 -8.09 -9.36 -23.08
C ALA A 310 -7.93 -7.88 -22.66
N THR A 311 -8.87 -7.08 -23.00
CA THR A 311 -9.01 -5.66 -23.30
C THR A 311 -9.29 -4.68 -22.15
N ALA A 312 -8.99 -3.37 -22.36
CA ALA A 312 -9.26 -2.22 -21.48
C ALA A 312 -10.39 -1.27 -22.03
N PRO A 313 -10.95 -0.41 -21.23
CA PRO A 313 -11.82 0.68 -21.67
C PRO A 313 -11.29 2.11 -21.39
N PRO A 314 -11.97 3.20 -21.85
CA PRO A 314 -11.30 4.41 -22.36
C PRO A 314 -11.37 5.68 -21.51
N ASP A 315 -10.63 6.69 -21.97
CA ASP A 315 -10.37 8.02 -21.44
C ASP A 315 -11.54 9.04 -21.41
N GLY A 316 -11.38 10.04 -20.55
CA GLY A 316 -12.09 11.31 -20.57
C GLY A 316 -11.16 12.50 -20.25
N GLY A 317 -11.29 13.57 -21.04
CA GLY A 317 -10.37 14.71 -21.12
C GLY A 317 -10.63 15.89 -20.14
N PRO A 318 -9.90 17.01 -20.24
CA PRO A 318 -9.62 17.95 -19.17
C PRO A 318 -10.51 19.21 -19.17
N ASP A 319 -10.77 19.76 -17.98
CA ASP A 319 -11.04 21.20 -17.80
C ASP A 319 -10.45 21.75 -16.50
N ALA A 320 -9.84 22.93 -16.56
CA ALA A 320 -9.01 23.52 -15.52
C ALA A 320 -9.84 24.48 -14.66
N GLY A 321 -10.59 23.94 -13.71
CA GLY A 321 -11.09 24.67 -12.55
C GLY A 321 -10.31 24.26 -11.30
N ARG A 322 -10.04 25.21 -10.41
CA ARG A 322 -9.39 24.95 -9.12
C ARG A 322 -10.21 23.91 -8.33
N ARG A 323 -9.71 22.71 -8.19
CA ARG A 323 -10.34 21.63 -7.41
C ARG A 323 -9.66 21.56 -6.05
N ALA A 324 -10.46 21.56 -4.99
CA ALA A 324 -9.95 21.33 -3.64
C ALA A 324 -9.98 19.83 -3.33
N VAL A 325 -8.92 19.33 -2.66
CA VAL A 325 -8.87 18.00 -2.07
C VAL A 325 -9.01 18.14 -0.56
N VAL A 326 -9.95 17.42 0.03
CA VAL A 326 -10.23 17.47 1.47
C VAL A 326 -9.88 16.18 2.17
N GLY A 327 -9.58 16.26 3.46
CA GLY A 327 -9.50 15.11 4.35
C GLY A 327 -10.81 14.96 5.13
N ILE A 328 -11.38 13.75 5.18
CA ILE A 328 -12.60 13.47 5.93
C ILE A 328 -12.35 12.37 6.96
N ASP A 329 -12.69 12.67 8.20
CA ASP A 329 -12.94 11.70 9.25
C ASP A 329 -14.43 11.31 9.22
N PHE A 330 -14.73 10.09 8.80
CA PHE A 330 -16.06 9.53 8.88
C PHE A 330 -16.21 8.76 10.20
N GLY A 331 -16.60 9.47 11.28
CA GLY A 331 -16.71 8.91 12.62
C GLY A 331 -18.01 8.13 12.90
N THR A 332 -18.00 7.28 13.92
CA THR A 332 -19.18 6.52 14.36
C THR A 332 -20.26 7.44 14.91
N THR A 333 -19.87 8.47 15.66
CA THR A 333 -20.78 9.42 16.35
C THR A 333 -20.76 10.78 15.65
N ASN A 334 -19.59 11.31 15.37
CA ASN A 334 -19.40 12.59 14.69
C ASN A 334 -18.40 12.41 13.54
N SER A 335 -18.60 13.18 12.47
CA SER A 335 -17.70 13.25 11.32
C SER A 335 -17.17 14.67 11.16
N ALA A 336 -15.97 14.80 10.60
CA ALA A 336 -15.30 16.09 10.39
C ALA A 336 -14.66 16.16 9.02
N VAL A 337 -14.51 17.37 8.48
CA VAL A 337 -13.81 17.62 7.23
C VAL A 337 -12.77 18.72 7.42
N ALA A 338 -11.61 18.55 6.81
CA ALA A 338 -10.51 19.50 6.87
C ALA A 338 -9.87 19.69 5.48
N VAL A 339 -9.22 20.81 5.30
CA VAL A 339 -8.50 21.17 4.06
C VAL A 339 -7.12 21.69 4.40
N LEU A 340 -6.14 21.43 3.54
CA LEU A 340 -4.82 22.06 3.58
C LEU A 340 -4.81 23.26 2.63
N GLU A 341 -4.64 24.47 3.16
CA GLU A 341 -4.51 25.71 2.39
C GLU A 341 -3.32 26.53 2.89
N GLY A 342 -2.49 27.00 1.98
CA GLY A 342 -1.33 27.84 2.34
C GLY A 342 -0.28 27.17 3.25
N GLY A 343 -0.29 25.84 3.35
CA GLY A 343 0.60 25.07 4.24
C GLY A 343 0.03 24.81 5.63
N GLU A 344 -1.14 25.33 5.95
CA GLU A 344 -1.84 25.11 7.22
C GLU A 344 -3.13 24.30 7.00
N VAL A 345 -3.45 23.42 7.95
CA VAL A 345 -4.70 22.66 7.92
C VAL A 345 -5.78 23.42 8.66
N SER A 346 -6.93 23.58 8.00
CA SER A 346 -8.13 24.20 8.56
C SER A 346 -9.26 23.19 8.64
N LEU A 347 -9.92 23.11 9.80
CA LEU A 347 -11.18 22.37 9.96
C LEU A 347 -12.31 23.20 9.33
N ILE A 348 -13.10 22.54 8.50
CA ILE A 348 -14.25 23.18 7.83
C ILE A 348 -15.47 23.10 8.73
N PRO A 349 -16.08 24.24 9.08
CA PRO A 349 -17.30 24.25 9.89
C PRO A 349 -18.51 23.78 9.06
N ASN A 350 -19.44 23.08 9.71
CA ASN A 350 -20.73 22.76 9.12
C ASN A 350 -21.64 24.01 9.07
N ALA A 351 -22.84 23.90 8.47
CA ALA A 351 -23.77 25.02 8.33
C ALA A 351 -24.27 25.63 9.66
N GLN A 352 -23.96 25.00 10.80
CA GLN A 352 -24.26 25.53 12.14
C GLN A 352 -23.03 26.13 12.82
N GLY A 353 -21.89 26.19 12.15
CA GLY A 353 -20.62 26.68 12.64
C GLY A 353 -19.81 25.72 13.52
N ALA A 354 -20.24 24.47 13.66
CA ALA A 354 -19.50 23.45 14.40
C ALA A 354 -18.51 22.71 13.48
N HIS A 355 -17.32 22.34 13.99
CA HIS A 355 -16.28 21.60 13.24
C HIS A 355 -16.59 20.11 13.10
N THR A 356 -17.63 19.63 13.75
CA THR A 356 -18.10 18.25 13.61
C THR A 356 -19.57 18.20 13.22
N THR A 357 -19.95 17.19 12.47
CA THR A 357 -21.32 16.91 12.04
C THR A 357 -21.74 15.58 12.64
N PRO A 358 -22.87 15.48 13.37
CA PRO A 358 -23.37 14.22 13.89
C PRO A 358 -23.56 13.17 12.78
N SER A 359 -23.02 11.97 12.96
CA SER A 359 -23.08 10.87 11.98
C SER A 359 -24.46 10.17 12.04
N LEU A 360 -25.51 10.94 11.80
CA LEU A 360 -26.91 10.54 11.91
C LEU A 360 -27.69 10.84 10.64
N VAL A 361 -28.59 9.92 10.29
CA VAL A 361 -29.59 10.12 9.22
C VAL A 361 -30.95 9.70 9.75
N THR A 362 -31.96 10.58 9.63
CA THR A 362 -33.34 10.29 9.97
C THR A 362 -34.22 10.40 8.73
N LEU A 363 -35.05 9.39 8.46
CA LEU A 363 -36.03 9.41 7.40
C LEU A 363 -37.27 10.16 7.86
N THR A 364 -37.75 11.14 7.09
CA THR A 364 -39.02 11.85 7.36
C THR A 364 -40.22 11.01 6.93
N ALA A 365 -41.44 11.42 7.32
CA ALA A 365 -42.65 10.75 6.89
C ALA A 365 -42.88 10.79 5.37
N GLU A 366 -42.34 11.81 4.71
CA GLU A 366 -42.39 12.04 3.26
C GLU A 366 -41.33 11.21 2.51
N GLY A 367 -40.39 10.56 3.22
CA GLY A 367 -39.34 9.76 2.66
C GLY A 367 -38.02 10.51 2.43
N ASP A 368 -37.94 11.77 2.82
CA ASP A 368 -36.70 12.54 2.74
C ASP A 368 -35.70 12.13 3.83
N ALA A 369 -34.42 12.29 3.55
CA ALA A 369 -33.35 12.00 4.50
C ALA A 369 -32.77 13.29 5.11
N LEU A 370 -32.96 13.48 6.40
CA LEU A 370 -32.27 14.49 7.19
C LEU A 370 -30.91 13.97 7.64
N VAL A 371 -29.89 14.83 7.66
CA VAL A 371 -28.51 14.48 8.02
C VAL A 371 -27.97 15.41 9.10
N GLY A 372 -27.13 14.90 9.97
CA GLY A 372 -26.43 15.67 11.01
C GLY A 372 -27.36 16.23 12.07
N THR A 373 -27.16 17.48 12.47
CA THR A 373 -27.93 18.12 13.53
C THR A 373 -29.45 18.17 13.26
N ALA A 374 -29.86 18.20 11.98
CA ALA A 374 -31.29 18.12 11.64
C ALA A 374 -31.85 16.73 11.95
N ALA A 375 -31.10 15.68 11.63
CA ALA A 375 -31.45 14.30 11.97
C ALA A 375 -31.49 14.09 13.49
N GLU A 376 -30.55 14.65 14.23
CA GLU A 376 -30.45 14.55 15.66
C GLU A 376 -31.67 15.13 16.37
N ARG A 377 -32.14 16.29 15.92
CA ARG A 377 -33.39 16.91 16.45
C ARG A 377 -34.63 16.07 16.15
N GLN A 378 -34.73 15.50 14.97
CA GLN A 378 -35.87 14.65 14.59
C GLN A 378 -35.84 13.30 15.32
N ALA A 379 -34.65 12.78 15.63
CA ALA A 379 -34.46 11.52 16.34
C ALA A 379 -35.12 11.51 17.76
N LEU A 380 -35.28 12.68 18.36
CA LEU A 380 -35.99 12.82 19.65
C LEU A 380 -37.49 12.45 19.58
N THR A 381 -38.09 12.71 18.42
CA THR A 381 -39.53 12.46 18.18
C THR A 381 -39.79 11.18 17.41
N ASP A 382 -38.81 10.72 16.64
CA ASP A 382 -38.91 9.51 15.79
C ASP A 382 -37.61 8.72 15.78
N PRO A 383 -37.25 8.07 16.88
CA PRO A 383 -36.00 7.30 16.98
C PRO A 383 -35.97 6.05 16.09
N GLY A 384 -37.14 5.47 15.78
CA GLY A 384 -37.24 4.26 14.97
C GLY A 384 -36.87 4.45 13.50
N SER A 385 -36.93 5.68 13.00
CA SER A 385 -36.55 6.04 11.61
C SER A 385 -35.16 6.64 11.52
N THR A 386 -34.36 6.59 12.60
CA THR A 386 -33.04 7.18 12.70
C THR A 386 -31.94 6.12 12.60
N ALA A 387 -31.09 6.27 11.61
CA ALA A 387 -29.87 5.51 11.44
C ALA A 387 -28.74 6.11 12.29
N ARG A 388 -28.20 5.32 13.20
CA ARG A 388 -27.09 5.68 14.09
C ARG A 388 -25.93 4.71 13.89
N ALA A 389 -24.70 5.18 14.11
CA ALA A 389 -23.50 4.35 14.09
C ALA A 389 -23.36 3.50 12.82
N ALA A 390 -23.79 4.02 11.65
CA ALA A 390 -23.77 3.30 10.37
C ALA A 390 -22.37 2.76 10.02
N LYS A 391 -21.29 3.43 10.47
CA LYS A 391 -19.91 3.01 10.34
C LYS A 391 -19.66 1.57 10.83
N ARG A 392 -20.29 1.16 11.94
CA ARG A 392 -20.16 -0.22 12.50
C ARG A 392 -20.79 -1.30 11.62
N TRP A 393 -21.70 -0.90 10.73
CA TRP A 393 -22.51 -1.79 9.90
C TRP A 393 -22.08 -1.80 8.43
N LEU A 394 -21.07 -1.03 8.06
CA LEU A 394 -20.51 -1.05 6.70
C LEU A 394 -20.08 -2.49 6.32
N GLY A 395 -20.38 -2.87 5.09
CA GLY A 395 -20.11 -4.22 4.59
C GLY A 395 -21.10 -5.30 5.08
N THR A 396 -22.15 -4.94 5.82
CA THR A 396 -23.21 -5.88 6.29
C THR A 396 -24.54 -5.64 5.57
N ASP A 397 -25.52 -6.49 5.84
CA ASP A 397 -26.90 -6.35 5.33
C ASP A 397 -27.80 -5.47 6.22
N TRP A 398 -27.20 -4.70 7.14
CA TRP A 398 -27.94 -3.81 8.01
C TRP A 398 -28.70 -2.73 7.23
N ARG A 399 -29.92 -2.40 7.68
CA ARG A 399 -30.80 -1.43 7.04
C ARG A 399 -31.62 -0.67 8.05
N VAL A 400 -31.92 0.59 7.74
CA VAL A 400 -33.01 1.36 8.36
C VAL A 400 -34.16 1.47 7.36
N THR A 401 -35.39 1.38 7.84
CA THR A 401 -36.59 1.38 6.98
C THR A 401 -37.65 2.30 7.52
N ARG A 402 -38.28 3.10 6.64
CA ARG A 402 -39.51 3.84 6.95
C ARG A 402 -40.44 3.80 5.73
N GLY A 403 -41.66 3.25 5.90
CA GLY A 403 -42.54 3.01 4.75
C GLY A 403 -41.86 2.14 3.69
N ASP A 404 -41.84 2.62 2.46
CA ASP A 404 -41.19 1.94 1.34
C ASP A 404 -39.68 2.29 1.19
N VAL A 405 -39.20 3.31 1.92
CA VAL A 405 -37.80 3.74 1.85
C VAL A 405 -36.94 2.84 2.70
N ARG A 406 -35.85 2.34 2.13
CA ARG A 406 -34.85 1.49 2.80
C ARG A 406 -33.45 2.02 2.50
N LEU A 407 -32.70 2.32 3.56
CA LEU A 407 -31.30 2.73 3.44
C LEU A 407 -30.39 1.66 4.05
N THR A 408 -29.37 1.29 3.31
CA THR A 408 -28.25 0.45 3.79
C THR A 408 -27.25 1.31 4.57
N ALA A 409 -26.31 0.68 5.27
CA ALA A 409 -25.21 1.39 5.93
C ALA A 409 -24.38 2.23 4.93
N GLU A 410 -24.21 1.75 3.71
CA GLU A 410 -23.52 2.48 2.61
C GLU A 410 -24.31 3.71 2.18
N ASP A 411 -25.65 3.61 2.09
CA ASP A 411 -26.50 4.75 1.71
C ASP A 411 -26.45 5.84 2.80
N VAL A 412 -26.53 5.44 4.07
CA VAL A 412 -26.42 6.34 5.22
C VAL A 412 -25.05 7.04 5.24
N ALA A 413 -23.97 6.29 5.06
CA ALA A 413 -22.62 6.85 4.98
C ALA A 413 -22.48 7.81 3.79
N GLY A 414 -23.01 7.44 2.62
CA GLY A 414 -23.03 8.31 1.43
C GLY A 414 -23.74 9.63 1.66
N LEU A 415 -24.90 9.62 2.35
CA LEU A 415 -25.63 10.84 2.70
C LEU A 415 -24.84 11.76 3.65
N ILE A 416 -24.15 11.18 4.63
CA ILE A 416 -23.30 11.94 5.56
C ILE A 416 -22.10 12.55 4.81
N LEU A 417 -21.40 11.74 3.96
CA LEU A 417 -20.29 12.22 3.14
C LEU A 417 -20.72 13.30 2.15
N ALA A 418 -21.90 13.16 1.54
CA ALA A 418 -22.48 14.19 0.67
C ALA A 418 -22.74 15.49 1.42
N ARG A 419 -23.19 15.42 2.68
CA ARG A 419 -23.37 16.58 3.54
C ARG A 419 -22.04 17.27 3.84
N LEU A 420 -21.02 16.52 4.26
CA LEU A 420 -19.67 17.07 4.49
C LEU A 420 -19.07 17.71 3.26
N ARG A 421 -19.29 17.10 2.08
CA ARG A 421 -18.91 17.68 0.79
C ARG A 421 -19.59 19.04 0.56
N GLN A 422 -20.91 19.11 0.76
CA GLN A 422 -21.66 20.36 0.61
C GLN A 422 -21.18 21.46 1.57
N ASP A 423 -20.90 21.12 2.83
CA ASP A 423 -20.34 22.06 3.79
C ASP A 423 -18.95 22.54 3.36
N ALA A 424 -18.12 21.64 2.80
CA ALA A 424 -16.81 21.98 2.26
C ALA A 424 -16.90 22.86 1.01
N GLU A 425 -17.77 22.56 0.07
CA GLU A 425 -18.03 23.36 -1.12
C GLU A 425 -18.54 24.78 -0.77
N ALA A 426 -19.42 24.86 0.22
CA ALA A 426 -19.93 26.15 0.72
C ALA A 426 -18.84 26.99 1.40
N HIS A 427 -17.91 26.37 2.12
CA HIS A 427 -16.80 27.03 2.78
C HIS A 427 -15.71 27.49 1.78
N LEU A 428 -15.33 26.62 0.86
CA LEU A 428 -14.23 26.82 -0.09
C LEU A 428 -14.63 27.63 -1.33
N GLY A 429 -15.93 27.75 -1.62
CA GLY A 429 -16.45 28.42 -2.80
C GLY A 429 -16.11 27.75 -4.14
N CYS A 430 -15.69 26.49 -4.12
CA CYS A 430 -15.35 25.70 -5.29
C CYS A 430 -15.80 24.25 -5.14
N PRO A 431 -15.97 23.50 -6.25
CA PRO A 431 -16.33 22.10 -6.19
C PRO A 431 -15.31 21.23 -5.46
N VAL A 432 -15.78 20.32 -4.62
CA VAL A 432 -14.99 19.30 -3.93
C VAL A 432 -15.30 17.95 -4.55
N THR A 433 -14.37 17.42 -5.33
CA THR A 433 -14.53 16.14 -6.05
C THR A 433 -13.62 15.06 -5.49
N ASP A 434 -12.49 15.43 -4.90
CA ASP A 434 -11.44 14.51 -4.48
C ASP A 434 -11.29 14.52 -2.96
N VAL A 435 -11.10 13.33 -2.37
CA VAL A 435 -11.06 13.16 -0.92
C VAL A 435 -10.03 12.12 -0.47
N VAL A 436 -9.42 12.37 0.69
CA VAL A 436 -8.78 11.34 1.50
C VAL A 436 -9.74 10.98 2.64
N LEU A 437 -10.17 9.71 2.70
CA LEU A 437 -11.05 9.21 3.74
C LEU A 437 -10.26 8.49 4.83
N ALA A 438 -10.51 8.84 6.09
CA ALA A 438 -10.00 8.07 7.20
C ALA A 438 -10.92 6.87 7.52
N ALA A 439 -10.29 5.76 7.88
CA ALA A 439 -10.97 4.53 8.29
C ALA A 439 -10.26 3.89 9.49
N PRO A 440 -10.98 3.20 10.40
CA PRO A 440 -10.36 2.44 11.47
C PRO A 440 -9.31 1.46 10.94
N ALA A 441 -8.18 1.33 11.64
CA ALA A 441 -7.11 0.42 11.25
C ALA A 441 -7.61 -1.04 11.19
N GLY A 442 -8.52 -1.42 12.10
CA GLY A 442 -9.15 -2.73 12.15
C GLY A 442 -10.27 -2.97 11.11
N PHE A 443 -10.54 -2.01 10.19
CA PHE A 443 -11.52 -2.24 9.12
C PHE A 443 -11.06 -3.33 8.17
N ARG A 444 -11.97 -4.28 7.93
CA ARG A 444 -11.77 -5.34 6.94
C ARG A 444 -12.01 -4.81 5.53
N ARG A 445 -11.52 -5.53 4.53
CA ARG A 445 -11.60 -5.14 3.11
C ARG A 445 -13.03 -4.87 2.62
N ASP A 446 -14.04 -5.61 3.08
CA ASP A 446 -15.44 -5.34 2.73
C ASP A 446 -15.95 -4.02 3.33
N GLN A 447 -15.53 -3.68 4.55
CA GLN A 447 -15.88 -2.41 5.19
C GLN A 447 -15.19 -1.22 4.50
N ARG A 448 -13.89 -1.37 4.15
CA ARG A 448 -13.15 -0.37 3.36
C ARG A 448 -13.79 -0.15 2.00
N ALA A 449 -14.07 -1.22 1.25
CA ALA A 449 -14.75 -1.13 -0.03
C ALA A 449 -16.16 -0.51 0.08
N ALA A 450 -16.90 -0.78 1.16
CA ALA A 450 -18.20 -0.17 1.41
C ALA A 450 -18.08 1.35 1.67
N LEU A 451 -17.03 1.79 2.38
CA LEU A 451 -16.77 3.21 2.62
C LEU A 451 -16.36 3.95 1.33
N VAL A 452 -15.55 3.31 0.47
CA VAL A 452 -15.21 3.87 -0.86
C VAL A 452 -16.48 4.06 -1.69
N ARG A 453 -17.35 3.03 -1.79
CA ARG A 453 -18.63 3.16 -2.51
C ARG A 453 -19.56 4.22 -1.92
N ALA A 454 -19.54 4.42 -0.60
CA ALA A 454 -20.28 5.52 0.02
C ALA A 454 -19.73 6.89 -0.42
N GLY A 455 -18.40 7.04 -0.53
CA GLY A 455 -17.77 8.23 -1.10
C GLY A 455 -18.18 8.47 -2.56
N GLU A 456 -18.14 7.43 -3.39
CA GLU A 456 -18.59 7.50 -4.80
C GLU A 456 -20.06 7.92 -4.92
N ARG A 457 -20.96 7.38 -4.06
CA ARG A 457 -22.37 7.79 -3.97
C ARG A 457 -22.54 9.24 -3.55
N ALA A 458 -21.62 9.75 -2.72
CA ALA A 458 -21.57 11.17 -2.35
C ALA A 458 -21.03 12.06 -3.48
N GLY A 459 -20.60 11.49 -4.61
CA GLY A 459 -19.96 12.20 -5.72
C GLY A 459 -18.51 12.59 -5.42
N LEU A 460 -17.84 11.84 -4.55
CA LEU A 460 -16.43 12.01 -4.21
C LEU A 460 -15.58 10.93 -4.87
N ASN A 461 -14.45 11.32 -5.43
CA ASN A 461 -13.39 10.42 -5.86
C ASN A 461 -12.43 10.19 -4.69
N VAL A 462 -12.36 8.97 -4.19
CA VAL A 462 -11.51 8.61 -3.06
C VAL A 462 -10.09 8.36 -3.55
N LEU A 463 -9.22 9.36 -3.41
CA LEU A 463 -7.81 9.28 -3.82
C LEU A 463 -7.05 8.26 -2.97
N ARG A 464 -7.32 8.25 -1.67
CA ARG A 464 -6.71 7.33 -0.71
C ARG A 464 -7.61 7.12 0.51
N MET A 465 -7.56 5.90 1.07
CA MET A 465 -7.98 5.66 2.45
C MET A 465 -6.76 5.67 3.36
N ILE A 466 -6.83 6.41 4.45
CA ILE A 466 -5.80 6.47 5.49
C ILE A 466 -6.32 5.81 6.78
N ASN A 467 -5.48 5.07 7.49
CA ASN A 467 -5.84 4.56 8.80
C ASN A 467 -5.94 5.70 9.82
N GLU A 468 -6.99 5.70 10.66
CA GLU A 468 -7.22 6.77 11.65
C GLU A 468 -6.00 7.03 12.55
N PRO A 469 -5.30 6.02 13.11
CA PRO A 469 -4.07 6.26 13.85
C PRO A 469 -2.94 6.86 13.02
N ALA A 470 -2.83 6.49 11.73
CA ALA A 470 -1.85 7.08 10.84
C ALA A 470 -2.13 8.57 10.59
N ALA A 471 -3.40 8.93 10.43
CA ALA A 471 -3.81 10.31 10.32
C ALA A 471 -3.49 11.10 11.62
N VAL A 472 -3.75 10.53 12.79
CA VAL A 472 -3.37 11.14 14.07
C VAL A 472 -1.86 11.38 14.13
N ALA A 473 -1.05 10.40 13.72
CA ALA A 473 0.41 10.53 13.71
C ALA A 473 0.89 11.64 12.77
N MET A 474 0.30 11.76 11.59
CA MET A 474 0.59 12.86 10.66
C MET A 474 0.25 14.23 11.25
N ALA A 475 -0.86 14.32 11.97
CA ALA A 475 -1.27 15.56 12.65
C ALA A 475 -0.37 15.92 13.84
N TYR A 476 0.43 14.97 14.32
CA TYR A 476 1.24 15.13 15.53
C TYR A 476 2.59 15.83 15.31
N ASP A 477 3.09 15.94 14.10
CA ASP A 477 4.38 16.48 13.67
C ASP A 477 5.40 15.38 13.24
N PRO A 478 5.39 15.04 11.96
CA PRO A 478 6.31 14.03 11.41
C PRO A 478 7.77 14.48 11.29
N HIS A 479 8.08 15.76 11.53
CA HIS A 479 9.45 16.33 11.43
C HIS A 479 10.24 16.29 12.74
N ARG A 480 9.70 15.67 13.78
CA ARG A 480 10.40 15.48 15.04
C ARG A 480 11.50 14.44 14.95
N ASP A 481 12.43 14.50 15.94
CA ASP A 481 13.45 13.46 16.13
C ASP A 481 12.83 12.06 16.21
N ASP A 482 13.60 11.04 15.85
CA ASP A 482 13.18 9.64 15.89
C ASP A 482 12.44 9.31 17.18
N CYS A 483 11.18 8.94 17.11
CA CYS A 483 10.40 8.56 18.27
C CYS A 483 9.38 7.45 17.97
N THR A 484 9.13 6.60 18.95
CA THR A 484 8.11 5.55 18.91
C THR A 484 6.88 5.99 19.71
N ILE A 485 5.74 6.06 19.03
CA ILE A 485 4.48 6.52 19.60
C ILE A 485 3.48 5.36 19.64
N LEU A 486 2.84 5.15 20.80
CA LEU A 486 1.63 4.36 20.90
C LEU A 486 0.43 5.31 20.76
N ILE A 487 -0.39 5.10 19.73
CA ILE A 487 -1.67 5.78 19.55
C ILE A 487 -2.79 4.85 20.01
N PHE A 488 -3.60 5.32 20.93
CA PHE A 488 -4.75 4.62 21.47
C PHE A 488 -6.01 5.44 21.16
N ASP A 489 -6.75 5.01 20.14
CA ASP A 489 -7.99 5.64 19.71
C ASP A 489 -9.20 4.86 20.20
N LEU A 490 -9.89 5.40 21.20
CA LEU A 490 -11.17 4.86 21.69
C LEU A 490 -12.28 5.82 21.30
N GLY A 491 -12.86 5.55 20.15
CA GLY A 491 -14.00 6.30 19.62
C GLY A 491 -15.35 5.90 20.21
N GLY A 492 -16.42 6.30 19.56
CA GLY A 492 -17.77 5.90 19.95
C GLY A 492 -18.10 4.44 19.66
N GLY A 493 -17.43 3.81 18.69
CA GLY A 493 -17.75 2.47 18.22
C GLY A 493 -16.60 1.50 18.00
N THR A 494 -15.36 1.99 17.96
CA THR A 494 -14.15 1.21 17.70
C THR A 494 -13.07 1.55 18.69
N LEU A 495 -12.19 0.59 18.95
CA LEU A 495 -10.90 0.76 19.58
C LEU A 495 -9.82 0.43 18.55
N ASP A 496 -8.94 1.36 18.27
CA ASP A 496 -7.76 1.18 17.43
C ASP A 496 -6.49 1.51 18.24
N VAL A 497 -5.52 0.60 18.19
CA VAL A 497 -4.21 0.75 18.84
C VAL A 497 -3.14 0.58 17.77
N SER A 498 -2.24 1.54 17.67
CA SER A 498 -1.15 1.48 16.71
C SER A 498 0.18 1.91 17.33
N LEU A 499 1.22 1.22 16.94
CA LEU A 499 2.60 1.60 17.23
C LEU A 499 3.22 2.20 15.97
N ILE A 500 3.71 3.42 16.10
CA ILE A 500 4.17 4.24 14.98
C ILE A 500 5.56 4.77 15.30
N GLY A 501 6.48 4.59 14.35
CA GLY A 501 7.76 5.28 14.30
C GLY A 501 7.62 6.59 13.55
N LEU A 502 8.13 7.67 14.13
CA LEU A 502 8.31 8.96 13.46
C LEU A 502 9.79 9.26 13.35
N GLY A 503 10.23 9.83 12.25
CA GLY A 503 11.61 10.27 12.06
C GLY A 503 11.87 10.68 10.62
N ASP A 504 12.72 11.67 10.40
CA ASP A 504 13.12 12.18 9.08
C ASP A 504 11.93 12.46 8.12
N GLY A 505 10.79 12.91 8.65
CA GLY A 505 9.56 13.14 7.86
C GLY A 505 8.81 11.86 7.49
N VAL A 506 9.19 10.69 8.00
CA VAL A 506 8.51 9.41 7.76
C VAL A 506 7.58 9.09 8.93
N VAL A 507 6.35 8.75 8.61
CA VAL A 507 5.37 8.14 9.53
C VAL A 507 5.29 6.67 9.17
N GLU A 508 5.92 5.80 9.97
CA GLU A 508 5.97 4.36 9.76
C GLU A 508 5.04 3.65 10.74
N ILE A 509 4.00 3.01 10.25
CA ILE A 509 3.20 2.11 11.09
C ILE A 509 3.97 0.81 11.28
N ARG A 510 4.27 0.45 12.54
CA ARG A 510 4.99 -0.78 12.90
C ARG A 510 4.05 -1.92 13.25
N ALA A 511 2.97 -1.61 13.97
CA ALA A 511 1.94 -2.59 14.28
C ALA A 511 0.59 -1.92 14.49
N ILE A 512 -0.48 -2.65 14.16
CA ILE A 512 -1.87 -2.29 14.44
C ILE A 512 -2.58 -3.44 15.12
N ALA A 513 -3.43 -3.09 16.09
CA ALA A 513 -4.36 -3.99 16.76
C ALA A 513 -5.64 -3.21 17.11
N GLY A 514 -6.74 -3.89 17.39
CA GLY A 514 -7.96 -3.18 17.76
C GLY A 514 -9.16 -4.09 17.90
N ASP A 515 -10.29 -3.47 18.25
CA ASP A 515 -11.61 -4.11 18.26
C ASP A 515 -12.64 -3.21 17.57
N SER A 516 -13.17 -3.66 16.44
CA SER A 516 -14.15 -2.93 15.64
C SER A 516 -15.55 -2.86 16.26
N ARG A 517 -15.73 -3.43 17.44
CA ARG A 517 -17.00 -3.46 18.18
C ARG A 517 -16.88 -3.02 19.64
N LEU A 518 -15.77 -2.42 20.03
CA LEU A 518 -15.55 -1.87 21.36
C LEU A 518 -15.40 -0.34 21.27
N GLY A 519 -16.30 0.42 21.88
CA GLY A 519 -16.26 1.87 21.87
C GLY A 519 -17.26 2.49 22.86
N GLY A 520 -17.25 3.81 23.01
CA GLY A 520 -18.03 4.56 23.98
C GLY A 520 -19.51 4.21 24.07
N ASN A 521 -20.11 3.80 22.93
CA ASN A 521 -21.51 3.35 22.88
C ASN A 521 -21.74 2.07 23.71
N ASP A 522 -20.74 1.25 23.91
CA ASP A 522 -20.84 0.02 24.71
C ASP A 522 -20.85 0.39 26.21
N TRP A 523 -20.10 1.44 26.62
CA TRP A 523 -20.19 2.04 27.96
C TRP A 523 -21.56 2.68 28.22
N ASP A 524 -22.11 3.41 27.24
CA ASP A 524 -23.46 3.98 27.32
C ASP A 524 -24.50 2.89 27.48
N GLN A 525 -24.37 1.79 26.75
CA GLN A 525 -25.28 0.66 26.82
C GLN A 525 -25.29 0.02 28.22
N ARG A 526 -24.15 -0.06 28.93
CA ARG A 526 -24.10 -0.53 30.33
C ARG A 526 -24.89 0.37 31.28
N ILE A 527 -24.83 1.68 31.08
CA ILE A 527 -25.62 2.63 31.87
C ILE A 527 -27.11 2.46 31.55
N VAL A 528 -27.49 2.33 30.27
CA VAL A 528 -28.89 2.09 29.86
C VAL A 528 -29.42 0.81 30.47
N GLU A 529 -28.69 -0.28 30.44
CA GLU A 529 -29.08 -1.56 31.04
C GLU A 529 -29.26 -1.44 32.54
N HIS A 530 -28.33 -0.76 33.22
CA HIS A 530 -28.41 -0.50 34.66
C HIS A 530 -29.64 0.30 35.03
N LEU A 531 -29.91 1.41 34.32
CA LEU A 531 -31.06 2.27 34.59
C LEU A 531 -32.41 1.58 34.26
N SER A 532 -32.45 0.83 33.14
CA SER A 532 -33.64 0.05 32.75
C SER A 532 -33.99 -1.00 33.80
N GLU A 533 -33.00 -1.68 34.37
CA GLU A 533 -33.20 -2.64 35.45
C GLU A 533 -33.70 -1.96 36.76
N ARG A 534 -33.17 -0.75 37.06
CA ARG A 534 -33.67 0.05 38.18
C ARG A 534 -35.14 0.45 38.01
N VAL A 535 -35.53 0.90 36.80
CA VAL A 535 -36.91 1.23 36.46
C VAL A 535 -37.81 -0.01 36.58
N ARG A 536 -37.37 -1.16 36.05
CA ARG A 536 -38.11 -2.41 36.15
C ARG A 536 -38.34 -2.84 37.59
N ARG A 537 -37.31 -2.76 38.44
CA ARG A 537 -37.42 -3.12 39.87
C ARG A 537 -38.30 -2.19 40.66
N ARG A 538 -38.24 -0.89 40.41
CA ARG A 538 -38.94 0.13 41.18
C ARG A 538 -40.40 0.32 40.74
N HIS A 539 -40.66 0.23 39.44
CA HIS A 539 -41.95 0.59 38.84
C HIS A 539 -42.62 -0.56 38.08
N GLY A 540 -41.98 -1.72 37.97
CA GLY A 540 -42.52 -2.86 37.24
C GLY A 540 -42.63 -2.68 35.73
N VAL A 541 -41.96 -1.66 35.17
CA VAL A 541 -42.04 -1.32 33.76
C VAL A 541 -40.81 -1.83 33.03
N ASP A 542 -41.00 -2.59 31.96
CA ASP A 542 -39.93 -3.00 31.00
C ASP A 542 -39.87 -1.97 29.87
N LEU A 543 -38.72 -1.34 29.72
CA LEU A 543 -38.46 -0.31 28.71
C LEU A 543 -37.98 -0.88 27.35
N ASN A 544 -37.72 -2.20 27.25
CA ASN A 544 -37.16 -2.81 26.02
C ASN A 544 -38.12 -2.72 24.82
N GLY A 545 -39.40 -2.49 25.01
CA GLY A 545 -40.41 -2.31 23.97
C GLY A 545 -40.70 -0.85 23.62
N ASP A 546 -40.17 0.11 24.39
CA ASP A 546 -40.39 1.56 24.19
C ASP A 546 -39.14 2.20 23.57
N ALA A 547 -39.16 2.38 22.25
CA ALA A 547 -38.06 2.96 21.52
C ALA A 547 -37.76 4.42 21.93
N ALA A 548 -38.80 5.19 22.30
CA ALA A 548 -38.64 6.59 22.73
C ALA A 548 -38.02 6.67 24.14
N ALA A 549 -38.46 5.84 25.08
CA ALA A 549 -37.85 5.76 26.40
C ALA A 549 -36.40 5.27 26.33
N THR A 550 -36.14 4.24 25.55
CA THR A 550 -34.79 3.70 25.34
C THR A 550 -33.85 4.74 24.72
N GLN A 551 -34.34 5.54 23.75
CA GLN A 551 -33.53 6.61 23.14
C GLN A 551 -33.19 7.72 24.14
N ARG A 552 -34.15 8.14 24.94
CA ARG A 552 -33.94 9.14 26.01
C ARG A 552 -32.95 8.65 27.07
N LEU A 553 -33.01 7.35 27.40
CA LEU A 553 -31.99 6.73 28.27
C LEU A 553 -30.61 6.75 27.69
N ARG A 554 -30.44 6.46 26.37
CA ARG A 554 -29.14 6.50 25.71
C ARG A 554 -28.53 7.89 25.74
N GLU A 555 -29.30 8.92 25.41
CA GLU A 555 -28.84 10.31 25.43
C GLU A 555 -28.42 10.75 26.84
N ALA A 556 -29.21 10.35 27.85
CA ALA A 556 -28.85 10.62 29.22
C ALA A 556 -27.61 9.82 29.68
N ALA A 557 -27.45 8.57 29.19
CA ALA A 557 -26.30 7.73 29.49
C ALA A 557 -25.00 8.28 28.89
N GLU A 558 -25.04 8.74 27.63
CA GLU A 558 -23.92 9.38 26.98
C GLU A 558 -23.52 10.68 27.70
N THR A 559 -24.50 11.49 28.04
CA THR A 559 -24.29 12.72 28.85
C THR A 559 -23.64 12.38 30.17
N ALA A 560 -24.18 11.39 30.90
CA ALA A 560 -23.63 10.95 32.19
C ALA A 560 -22.18 10.44 32.07
N LYS A 561 -21.87 9.64 31.06
CA LYS A 561 -20.49 9.18 30.75
C LYS A 561 -19.55 10.36 30.58
N ILE A 562 -19.96 11.37 29.78
CA ILE A 562 -19.17 12.58 29.53
C ILE A 562 -18.95 13.37 30.82
N GLU A 563 -20.02 13.58 31.63
CA GLU A 563 -19.93 14.29 32.90
C GLU A 563 -19.08 13.55 33.93
N LEU A 564 -19.21 12.22 34.02
CA LEU A 564 -18.38 11.38 34.89
C LEU A 564 -16.91 11.32 34.47
N SER A 565 -16.56 11.73 33.25
CA SER A 565 -15.17 11.90 32.87
C SER A 565 -14.51 13.09 33.54
N ALA A 566 -15.28 14.13 33.92
CA ALA A 566 -14.83 15.32 34.64
C ALA A 566 -15.23 15.33 36.12
N ALA A 567 -16.47 14.97 36.43
CA ALA A 567 -17.04 14.95 37.81
C ALA A 567 -16.95 13.56 38.43
N ARG A 568 -17.11 13.50 39.77
CA ARG A 568 -17.21 12.24 40.53
C ARG A 568 -18.61 11.67 40.59
N THR A 569 -19.62 12.51 40.40
CA THR A 569 -21.03 12.16 40.44
C THR A 569 -21.78 12.92 39.37
N THR A 570 -22.86 12.34 38.85
CA THR A 570 -23.84 13.03 38.00
C THR A 570 -25.25 12.57 38.37
N THR A 571 -26.26 13.39 38.03
CA THR A 571 -27.68 13.08 38.28
C THR A 571 -28.44 13.00 36.96
N LEU A 572 -28.92 11.83 36.62
CA LEU A 572 -29.78 11.62 35.46
C LEU A 572 -31.23 11.92 35.80
N ARG A 573 -31.84 12.88 35.09
CA ARG A 573 -33.24 13.27 35.29
C ARG A 573 -34.03 13.10 34.00
N LEU A 574 -34.94 12.16 33.97
CA LEU A 574 -35.83 11.88 32.84
C LEU A 574 -37.31 11.90 33.31
N PRO A 575 -37.94 13.08 33.30
CA PRO A 575 -39.35 13.18 33.61
C PRO A 575 -40.19 12.53 32.51
N TYR A 576 -41.28 11.88 32.89
CA TYR A 576 -42.23 11.21 31.98
C TYR A 576 -41.51 10.23 31.05
N LEU A 577 -40.65 9.36 31.61
CA LEU A 577 -39.85 8.39 30.83
C LEU A 577 -40.75 7.32 30.21
N ALA A 578 -41.70 6.82 30.95
CA ALA A 578 -42.66 5.80 30.51
C ALA A 578 -44.01 5.94 31.28
N THR A 579 -44.97 5.10 30.92
CA THR A 579 -46.24 4.95 31.69
C THR A 579 -46.25 3.57 32.34
N GLY A 580 -46.34 3.53 33.64
CA GLY A 580 -46.45 2.31 34.45
C GLY A 580 -47.87 2.04 34.93
N PRO A 581 -48.09 0.93 35.69
CA PRO A 581 -49.38 0.58 36.29
C PRO A 581 -49.93 1.68 37.23
N ASP A 582 -49.03 2.39 37.92
CA ASP A 582 -49.38 3.41 38.92
C ASP A 582 -49.32 4.84 38.34
N GLY A 583 -49.19 5.00 37.03
CA GLY A 583 -49.13 6.29 36.39
C GLY A 583 -47.78 6.61 35.71
N PRO A 584 -47.45 7.86 35.42
CA PRO A 584 -46.22 8.25 34.76
C PRO A 584 -44.99 7.91 35.60
N VAL A 585 -44.00 7.30 34.93
CA VAL A 585 -42.71 6.97 35.53
C VAL A 585 -41.73 8.11 35.30
N HIS A 586 -41.11 8.57 36.36
CA HIS A 586 -40.03 9.55 36.32
C HIS A 586 -38.74 8.89 36.81
N LEU A 587 -37.66 9.11 36.12
CA LEU A 587 -36.34 8.65 36.55
C LEU A 587 -35.56 9.85 37.11
N GLU A 588 -35.14 9.76 38.36
CA GLU A 588 -34.11 10.62 38.94
C GLU A 588 -33.15 9.71 39.71
N GLU A 589 -31.95 9.60 39.19
CA GLU A 589 -30.93 8.71 39.72
C GLU A 589 -29.58 9.40 39.75
N GLU A 590 -28.87 9.28 40.84
CA GLU A 590 -27.46 9.67 40.95
C GLU A 590 -26.59 8.47 40.55
N LEU A 591 -25.58 8.76 39.71
CA LEU A 591 -24.59 7.77 39.31
C LEU A 591 -23.19 8.30 39.69
N THR A 592 -22.45 7.50 40.43
CA THR A 592 -21.06 7.85 40.79
C THR A 592 -20.10 7.29 39.75
N ARG A 593 -18.91 7.91 39.63
CA ARG A 593 -17.82 7.40 38.77
C ARG A 593 -17.40 5.98 39.19
N GLU A 594 -17.36 5.68 40.49
CA GLU A 594 -17.00 4.36 41.01
C GLU A 594 -18.01 3.28 40.62
N GLU A 595 -19.32 3.60 40.66
CA GLU A 595 -20.36 2.70 40.16
C GLU A 595 -20.24 2.49 38.65
N PHE A 596 -20.05 3.56 37.87
CA PHE A 596 -19.86 3.51 36.44
C PHE A 596 -18.63 2.66 36.06
N GLU A 597 -17.48 2.85 36.68
CA GLU A 597 -16.26 2.06 36.46
C GLU A 597 -16.46 0.59 36.89
N THR A 598 -17.29 0.34 37.88
CA THR A 598 -17.65 -1.04 38.27
C THR A 598 -18.53 -1.71 37.22
N LEU A 599 -19.53 -1.01 36.68
CA LEU A 599 -20.44 -1.50 35.64
C LEU A 599 -19.72 -1.81 34.33
N THR A 600 -18.61 -1.13 34.05
CA THR A 600 -17.90 -1.16 32.76
C THR A 600 -16.50 -1.76 32.85
N ARG A 601 -16.17 -2.41 33.96
CA ARG A 601 -14.82 -2.97 34.22
C ARG A 601 -14.38 -3.97 33.18
N ASP A 602 -15.28 -4.83 32.71
CA ASP A 602 -15.01 -5.82 31.68
C ASP A 602 -14.70 -5.19 30.33
N LEU A 603 -15.38 -4.09 29.97
CA LEU A 603 -15.09 -3.32 28.76
C LEU A 603 -13.69 -2.68 28.83
N LEU A 604 -13.36 -2.10 30.01
CA LEU A 604 -12.05 -1.51 30.24
C LEU A 604 -10.93 -2.56 30.15
N GLU A 605 -11.10 -3.73 30.75
CA GLU A 605 -10.11 -4.81 30.67
C GLU A 605 -9.97 -5.36 29.25
N SER A 606 -11.03 -5.32 28.44
CA SER A 606 -10.97 -5.70 27.02
C SER A 606 -10.03 -4.79 26.20
N CYS A 607 -9.80 -3.55 26.64
CA CYS A 607 -8.85 -2.64 26.01
C CYS A 607 -7.37 -3.07 26.20
N ARG A 608 -7.06 -3.95 27.16
CA ARG A 608 -5.71 -4.44 27.43
C ARG A 608 -5.13 -5.22 26.26
N THR A 609 -5.89 -6.18 25.75
CA THR A 609 -5.44 -7.14 24.74
C THR A 609 -4.92 -6.47 23.47
N PRO A 610 -5.59 -5.45 22.86
CA PRO A 610 -5.05 -4.75 21.71
C PRO A 610 -3.72 -4.03 21.99
N VAL A 611 -3.53 -3.49 23.19
CA VAL A 611 -2.26 -2.81 23.55
C VAL A 611 -1.12 -3.81 23.65
N GLU A 612 -1.33 -4.91 24.38
CA GLU A 612 -0.33 -5.98 24.54
C GLU A 612 0.00 -6.64 23.19
N GLN A 613 -1.02 -6.81 22.34
CA GLN A 613 -0.87 -7.37 20.99
C GLN A 613 -0.05 -6.45 20.08
N ALA A 614 -0.30 -5.15 20.07
CA ALA A 614 0.46 -4.20 19.27
C ALA A 614 1.94 -4.17 19.68
N LEU A 615 2.24 -4.15 20.98
CA LEU A 615 3.61 -4.22 21.51
C LEU A 615 4.31 -5.52 21.09
N HIS A 616 3.61 -6.63 21.23
CA HIS A 616 4.16 -7.94 20.84
C HIS A 616 4.46 -8.01 19.33
N ASP A 617 3.54 -7.53 18.50
CA ASP A 617 3.68 -7.58 17.04
C ASP A 617 4.81 -6.67 16.51
N ALA A 618 5.08 -5.58 17.19
CA ALA A 618 6.19 -4.68 16.87
C ALA A 618 7.53 -5.13 17.50
N GLU A 619 7.53 -6.22 18.27
CA GLU A 619 8.68 -6.69 19.06
C GLU A 619 9.22 -5.61 20.02
N LEU A 620 8.31 -4.78 20.57
CA LEU A 620 8.63 -3.69 21.48
C LEU A 620 8.17 -3.99 22.91
N THR A 621 8.84 -3.36 23.85
CA THR A 621 8.46 -3.33 25.27
C THR A 621 7.89 -1.96 25.66
N PRO A 622 7.18 -1.82 26.78
CA PRO A 622 6.71 -0.52 27.25
C PRO A 622 7.82 0.53 27.41
N SER A 623 9.07 0.11 27.67
CA SER A 623 10.21 1.02 27.81
C SER A 623 10.72 1.61 26.48
N ASP A 624 10.32 1.04 25.37
CA ASP A 624 10.69 1.51 24.03
C ASP A 624 9.72 2.59 23.51
N LEU A 625 8.71 2.92 24.30
CA LEU A 625 7.73 3.95 23.98
C LEU A 625 8.21 5.33 24.44
N ASP A 626 8.38 6.23 23.50
CA ASP A 626 8.66 7.63 23.81
C ASP A 626 7.39 8.39 24.19
N ARG A 627 6.24 8.00 23.62
CA ARG A 627 4.95 8.69 23.83
C ARG A 627 3.76 7.77 23.76
N VAL A 628 2.69 8.17 24.48
CA VAL A 628 1.35 7.59 24.39
C VAL A 628 0.37 8.71 24.05
N VAL A 629 -0.28 8.61 22.91
CA VAL A 629 -1.28 9.57 22.43
C VAL A 629 -2.66 8.94 22.55
N LEU A 630 -3.52 9.60 23.31
CA LEU A 630 -4.92 9.25 23.48
C LEU A 630 -5.78 10.05 22.50
N THR A 631 -6.61 9.39 21.74
CA THR A 631 -7.58 10.04 20.83
C THR A 631 -8.94 9.35 20.94
N GLY A 632 -9.96 9.95 20.33
CA GLY A 632 -11.34 9.51 20.49
C GLY A 632 -12.03 10.03 21.75
N GLY A 633 -13.35 10.22 21.67
CA GLY A 633 -14.14 10.82 22.76
C GLY A 633 -14.14 9.98 24.03
N ALA A 634 -14.19 8.65 23.91
CA ALA A 634 -14.23 7.74 25.05
C ALA A 634 -12.88 7.56 25.75
N ALA A 635 -11.77 7.85 25.07
CA ALA A 635 -10.44 7.84 25.68
C ALA A 635 -10.27 8.91 26.78
N ARG A 636 -11.19 9.88 26.88
CA ARG A 636 -11.20 10.90 27.93
C ARG A 636 -11.62 10.36 29.30
N MET A 637 -12.16 9.15 29.39
CA MET A 637 -12.48 8.52 30.66
C MET A 637 -11.21 8.30 31.51
N PRO A 638 -11.18 8.74 32.79
CA PRO A 638 -9.99 8.62 33.64
C PRO A 638 -9.48 7.19 33.79
N ALA A 639 -10.39 6.22 33.87
CA ALA A 639 -10.04 4.79 33.98
C ALA A 639 -9.22 4.28 32.77
N VAL A 640 -9.44 4.83 31.55
CA VAL A 640 -8.66 4.50 30.34
C VAL A 640 -7.23 5.00 30.48
N SER A 641 -7.05 6.25 30.89
CA SER A 641 -5.73 6.82 31.15
C SER A 641 -4.97 6.04 32.22
N ASP A 642 -5.66 5.61 33.28
CA ASP A 642 -5.06 4.82 34.37
C ASP A 642 -4.70 3.40 33.91
N LEU A 643 -5.52 2.79 33.06
CA LEU A 643 -5.17 1.49 32.45
C LEU A 643 -3.91 1.60 31.59
N LEU A 644 -3.85 2.57 30.69
CA LEU A 644 -2.69 2.77 29.81
C LEU A 644 -1.42 3.08 30.60
N ARG A 645 -1.51 3.92 31.63
CA ARG A 645 -0.36 4.21 32.51
C ARG A 645 0.18 2.94 33.20
N ARG A 646 -0.71 2.01 33.59
CA ARG A 646 -0.29 0.70 34.12
C ARG A 646 0.35 -0.20 33.08
N LEU A 647 -0.20 -0.23 31.86
CA LEU A 647 0.28 -1.08 30.76
C LEU A 647 1.61 -0.59 30.19
N THR A 648 1.82 0.72 30.14
CA THR A 648 3.04 1.33 29.60
C THR A 648 4.09 1.63 30.65
N GLY A 649 3.85 1.27 31.93
CA GLY A 649 4.79 1.56 33.02
C GLY A 649 4.96 3.06 33.30
N GLY A 650 4.05 3.91 32.82
CA GLY A 650 4.13 5.37 32.94
C GLY A 650 5.06 6.02 31.90
N HIS A 651 5.61 5.24 30.97
CA HIS A 651 6.32 5.78 29.81
C HIS A 651 5.36 6.50 28.86
N GLY A 652 5.79 7.64 28.32
CA GLY A 652 5.01 8.47 27.42
C GLY A 652 4.16 9.52 28.17
N ALA A 653 4.57 10.78 28.07
CA ALA A 653 3.75 11.88 28.57
C ALA A 653 2.45 11.96 27.75
N ASN A 654 1.29 11.84 28.44
CA ASN A 654 -0.02 12.12 27.84
C ASN A 654 -0.03 13.55 27.30
N GLN A 655 0.08 13.70 25.99
CA GLN A 655 -0.34 14.96 25.36
C GLN A 655 -1.83 14.84 25.06
N GLY A 656 -2.61 15.80 25.50
CA GLY A 656 -4.04 15.82 25.26
C GLY A 656 -4.38 15.68 23.78
N PRO A 657 -5.57 15.13 23.46
CA PRO A 657 -5.94 14.87 22.08
C PRO A 657 -5.93 16.19 21.27
N ILE A 658 -5.30 16.16 20.10
CA ILE A 658 -5.50 17.20 19.09
C ILE A 658 -6.97 17.07 18.65
N PRO A 659 -7.78 18.15 18.77
CA PRO A 659 -9.16 18.09 18.30
C PRO A 659 -9.20 17.72 16.82
N GLU A 660 -10.06 16.76 16.48
CA GLU A 660 -10.28 16.27 15.11
C GLU A 660 -8.98 15.91 14.38
N ALA A 661 -8.00 15.34 15.12
CA ALA A 661 -6.67 14.94 14.60
C ALA A 661 -6.75 14.06 13.37
N VAL A 662 -7.77 13.20 13.30
CA VAL A 662 -7.97 12.29 12.16
C VAL A 662 -8.29 13.07 10.88
N ALA A 663 -9.22 14.04 10.92
CA ALA A 663 -9.54 14.88 9.77
C ALA A 663 -8.33 15.75 9.37
N HIS A 664 -7.59 16.26 10.38
CA HIS A 664 -6.38 17.04 10.19
C HIS A 664 -5.30 16.24 9.42
N GLY A 665 -4.99 15.04 9.89
CA GLY A 665 -4.01 14.16 9.23
C GLY A 665 -4.47 13.67 7.86
N ALA A 666 -5.78 13.43 7.67
CA ALA A 666 -6.32 13.12 6.34
C ALA A 666 -6.16 14.29 5.36
N ALA A 667 -6.28 15.55 5.82
CA ALA A 667 -6.02 16.73 5.01
C ALA A 667 -4.51 16.91 4.72
N LEU A 668 -3.61 16.60 5.67
CA LEU A 668 -2.17 16.56 5.41
C LEU A 668 -1.83 15.52 4.35
N GLN A 669 -2.43 14.31 4.43
CA GLN A 669 -2.26 13.27 3.41
C GLN A 669 -2.80 13.72 2.04
N ALA A 670 -3.90 14.48 1.99
CA ALA A 670 -4.37 15.10 0.76
C ALA A 670 -3.34 16.09 0.20
N GLY A 671 -2.69 16.86 1.07
CA GLY A 671 -1.57 17.74 0.72
C GLY A 671 -0.35 17.00 0.16
N VAL A 672 -0.02 15.84 0.71
CA VAL A 672 1.05 14.96 0.18
C VAL A 672 0.68 14.46 -1.22
N LEU A 673 -0.53 13.94 -1.42
CA LEU A 673 -0.99 13.41 -2.70
C LEU A 673 -1.09 14.48 -3.80
N THR A 674 -1.37 15.72 -3.43
CA THR A 674 -1.43 16.87 -4.37
C THR A 674 -0.09 17.56 -4.56
N GLY A 675 0.97 17.12 -3.88
CA GLY A 675 2.31 17.71 -3.95
C GLY A 675 2.47 19.05 -3.23
N MET A 676 1.48 19.47 -2.43
CA MET A 676 1.57 20.65 -1.57
C MET A 676 2.49 20.43 -0.37
N LEU A 677 2.59 19.19 0.12
CA LEU A 677 3.55 18.75 1.13
C LEU A 677 4.48 17.73 0.50
N LYS A 678 5.80 17.97 0.58
CA LYS A 678 6.81 17.11 -0.05
C LYS A 678 7.65 16.33 0.96
N ASP A 679 7.72 16.82 2.18
CA ASP A 679 8.66 16.35 3.19
C ASP A 679 8.05 15.33 4.16
N VAL A 680 6.84 14.84 3.88
CA VAL A 680 6.13 13.89 4.74
C VAL A 680 5.77 12.63 3.94
N MET A 681 6.06 11.47 4.51
CA MET A 681 5.74 10.17 3.92
C MET A 681 5.03 9.27 4.93
N LEU A 682 3.93 8.67 4.50
CA LEU A 682 3.20 7.66 5.27
C LEU A 682 3.48 6.25 4.72
N LEU A 683 3.98 5.37 5.57
CA LEU A 683 4.11 3.93 5.34
C LEU A 683 3.04 3.21 6.15
N ASP A 684 2.06 2.67 5.44
CA ASP A 684 0.94 1.91 6.02
C ASP A 684 1.21 0.40 6.00
N VAL A 685 0.42 -0.39 6.71
CA VAL A 685 0.58 -1.84 6.81
C VAL A 685 -0.73 -2.60 6.57
N ALA A 686 -0.61 -3.83 6.09
CA ALA A 686 -1.74 -4.74 5.95
C ALA A 686 -2.30 -5.13 7.35
N PRO A 687 -3.59 -4.90 7.63
CA PRO A 687 -4.16 -5.12 8.96
C PRO A 687 -4.33 -6.59 9.32
N PHE A 688 -4.39 -7.48 8.34
CA PHE A 688 -4.62 -8.91 8.53
C PHE A 688 -3.70 -9.74 7.63
N SER A 689 -3.33 -10.94 8.11
CA SER A 689 -2.64 -11.93 7.29
C SER A 689 -3.55 -12.47 6.18
N ILE A 690 -2.96 -12.66 5.00
CA ILE A 690 -3.58 -13.33 3.85
C ILE A 690 -2.90 -14.67 3.67
N GLY A 691 -3.68 -15.72 3.53
CA GLY A 691 -3.16 -17.07 3.36
C GLY A 691 -3.92 -17.89 2.34
N VAL A 692 -3.36 -19.04 2.03
CA VAL A 692 -3.93 -20.09 1.18
C VAL A 692 -4.29 -21.28 2.05
N GLU A 693 -5.51 -21.80 1.89
CA GLU A 693 -5.86 -23.11 2.48
C GLU A 693 -5.08 -24.21 1.74
N THR A 694 -4.29 -24.95 2.48
CA THR A 694 -3.53 -26.09 1.98
C THR A 694 -4.18 -27.42 2.41
N HIS A 695 -3.71 -28.52 1.86
CA HIS A 695 -4.21 -29.86 2.20
C HIS A 695 -4.22 -30.08 3.73
N GLY A 696 -5.32 -30.65 4.24
CA GLY A 696 -5.55 -30.80 5.69
C GLY A 696 -6.27 -29.59 6.34
N GLY A 697 -6.64 -28.55 5.57
CA GLY A 697 -7.40 -27.40 6.05
C GLY A 697 -6.56 -26.38 6.82
N THR A 698 -5.22 -26.42 6.67
CA THR A 698 -4.30 -25.46 7.29
C THR A 698 -4.12 -24.20 6.44
N THR A 699 -3.82 -23.09 7.08
CA THR A 699 -3.55 -21.80 6.41
C THR A 699 -2.04 -21.60 6.25
N THR A 700 -1.54 -21.56 5.01
CA THR A 700 -0.19 -21.08 4.70
C THR A 700 -0.26 -19.59 4.42
N LYS A 701 0.45 -18.78 5.21
CA LYS A 701 0.42 -17.31 5.08
C LYS A 701 1.30 -16.85 3.91
N LEU A 702 0.69 -16.15 2.94
CA LEU A 702 1.38 -15.45 1.84
C LEU A 702 1.83 -14.05 2.26
N LEU A 703 0.95 -13.32 2.94
CA LEU A 703 1.20 -11.98 3.43
C LEU A 703 0.88 -11.96 4.92
N GLN A 704 1.85 -11.63 5.74
CA GLN A 704 1.64 -11.50 7.18
C GLN A 704 1.01 -10.13 7.50
N ARG A 705 0.20 -10.06 8.57
CA ARG A 705 -0.26 -8.77 9.11
C ARG A 705 0.94 -7.90 9.48
N ASN A 706 0.74 -6.61 9.50
CA ASN A 706 1.77 -5.61 9.73
C ASN A 706 2.89 -5.58 8.66
N THR A 707 2.71 -6.26 7.52
CA THR A 707 3.57 -6.06 6.36
C THR A 707 3.26 -4.72 5.73
N THR A 708 4.29 -3.88 5.51
CA THR A 708 4.16 -2.57 4.86
C THR A 708 3.54 -2.69 3.48
N ILE A 709 2.57 -1.83 3.17
CA ILE A 709 1.90 -1.74 1.87
C ILE A 709 2.27 -0.42 1.16
N PRO A 710 2.30 -0.40 -0.20
CA PRO A 710 1.96 -1.50 -1.11
C PRO A 710 3.01 -2.62 -1.11
N THR A 711 2.56 -3.86 -1.30
CA THR A 711 3.44 -5.03 -1.30
C THR A 711 2.93 -6.14 -2.21
N LYS A 712 3.86 -6.91 -2.76
CA LYS A 712 3.56 -8.08 -3.56
C LYS A 712 4.35 -9.28 -3.03
N ARG A 713 3.66 -10.39 -2.79
CA ARG A 713 4.25 -11.64 -2.31
C ARG A 713 3.73 -12.80 -3.14
N SER A 714 4.63 -13.72 -3.47
CA SER A 714 4.28 -14.97 -4.16
C SER A 714 4.87 -16.14 -3.41
N ASP A 715 4.15 -17.25 -3.45
CA ASP A 715 4.64 -18.55 -2.98
C ASP A 715 4.24 -19.65 -3.96
N ILE A 716 4.98 -20.75 -3.95
CA ILE A 716 4.78 -21.85 -4.88
C ILE A 716 4.10 -23.01 -4.15
N PHE A 717 3.03 -23.48 -4.74
CA PHE A 717 2.26 -24.63 -4.28
C PHE A 717 2.28 -25.73 -5.34
N THR A 718 1.83 -26.90 -4.98
CA THR A 718 1.78 -28.07 -5.88
C THR A 718 0.53 -28.92 -5.63
N THR A 719 0.36 -29.99 -6.42
CA THR A 719 -0.74 -30.96 -6.29
C THR A 719 -0.47 -31.99 -5.21
N HIS A 720 -1.53 -32.49 -4.56
CA HIS A 720 -1.48 -33.49 -3.52
C HIS A 720 -1.66 -34.94 -4.06
N THR A 721 -2.38 -35.10 -5.18
CA THR A 721 -2.68 -36.42 -5.79
C THR A 721 -2.15 -36.48 -7.20
N ASP A 722 -1.89 -37.72 -7.68
CA ASP A 722 -1.55 -37.98 -9.08
C ASP A 722 -2.75 -37.63 -9.97
N ASP A 723 -2.48 -37.17 -11.19
CA ASP A 723 -3.47 -36.82 -12.22
C ASP A 723 -4.60 -35.90 -11.74
N GLN A 724 -4.31 -35.01 -10.79
CA GLN A 724 -5.27 -34.03 -10.26
C GLN A 724 -5.71 -33.08 -11.38
N PRO A 725 -7.01 -33.06 -11.80
CA PRO A 725 -7.43 -32.37 -13.01
C PRO A 725 -7.53 -30.85 -12.83
N MET A 726 -7.54 -30.40 -11.58
CA MET A 726 -7.60 -28.98 -11.22
C MET A 726 -7.12 -28.76 -9.80
N VAL A 727 -6.73 -27.54 -9.48
CA VAL A 727 -6.57 -27.07 -8.10
C VAL A 727 -7.58 -25.99 -7.79
N VAL A 728 -7.98 -25.95 -6.52
CA VAL A 728 -8.80 -24.89 -5.97
C VAL A 728 -7.96 -24.10 -4.95
N VAL A 729 -7.63 -22.89 -5.28
CA VAL A 729 -6.88 -21.98 -4.40
C VAL A 729 -7.87 -21.19 -3.57
N HIS A 730 -8.04 -21.59 -2.32
CA HIS A 730 -8.90 -20.90 -1.35
C HIS A 730 -8.09 -19.86 -0.59
N ILE A 731 -8.39 -18.59 -0.82
CA ILE A 731 -7.74 -17.45 -0.18
C ILE A 731 -8.52 -17.04 1.05
N VAL A 732 -7.82 -16.94 2.16
CA VAL A 732 -8.40 -16.60 3.46
C VAL A 732 -7.68 -15.41 4.11
N GLU A 733 -8.42 -14.66 4.95
CA GLU A 733 -7.94 -13.54 5.76
C GLU A 733 -8.06 -13.88 7.24
N GLY A 734 -6.99 -13.79 7.97
CA GLY A 734 -6.99 -13.98 9.43
C GLY A 734 -5.77 -14.72 9.96
N GLU A 735 -5.74 -14.87 11.30
CA GLU A 735 -4.57 -15.36 12.03
C GLU A 735 -4.67 -16.84 12.47
N ARG A 736 -5.78 -17.51 12.19
CA ARG A 736 -6.01 -18.90 12.61
C ARG A 736 -5.28 -19.89 11.69
N GLU A 737 -4.69 -20.92 12.28
CA GLU A 737 -4.12 -22.05 11.52
C GLU A 737 -5.20 -22.82 10.74
N ASP A 738 -6.36 -23.03 11.37
CA ASP A 738 -7.52 -23.64 10.71
C ASP A 738 -8.15 -22.65 9.73
N ALA A 739 -8.03 -22.93 8.43
CA ALA A 739 -8.53 -22.07 7.36
C ALA A 739 -10.06 -21.84 7.44
N ALA A 740 -10.83 -22.82 7.94
CA ALA A 740 -12.27 -22.72 8.11
C ALA A 740 -12.68 -21.67 9.17
N ARG A 741 -11.75 -21.27 10.04
CA ARG A 741 -11.95 -20.25 11.06
C ARG A 741 -11.47 -18.86 10.62
N ASN A 742 -10.85 -18.80 9.46
CA ASN A 742 -10.47 -17.55 8.81
C ASN A 742 -11.56 -17.13 7.83
N ARG A 743 -11.51 -15.88 7.42
CA ARG A 743 -12.50 -15.32 6.51
C ARG A 743 -12.13 -15.65 5.06
N THR A 744 -13.05 -16.25 4.33
CA THR A 744 -12.90 -16.47 2.89
C THR A 744 -12.90 -15.16 2.13
N LEU A 745 -11.87 -14.91 1.32
CA LEU A 745 -11.73 -13.75 0.44
C LEU A 745 -12.05 -14.09 -1.02
N ALA A 746 -11.47 -15.17 -1.52
CA ALA A 746 -11.62 -15.59 -2.91
C ALA A 746 -11.45 -17.11 -3.03
N ILE A 747 -12.00 -17.64 -4.13
CA ILE A 747 -11.72 -19.00 -4.60
C ILE A 747 -11.34 -18.87 -6.07
N LEU A 748 -10.19 -19.45 -6.41
CA LEU A 748 -9.66 -19.51 -7.76
C LEU A 748 -9.58 -20.98 -8.18
N GLU A 749 -10.21 -21.31 -9.29
CA GLU A 749 -10.15 -22.62 -9.90
C GLU A 749 -9.16 -22.58 -11.05
N LEU A 750 -8.19 -23.51 -11.05
CA LEU A 750 -7.15 -23.61 -12.08
C LEU A 750 -7.11 -25.02 -12.62
N ALA A 751 -7.42 -25.20 -13.90
CA ALA A 751 -7.35 -26.48 -14.58
C ALA A 751 -5.90 -26.91 -14.79
N LEU A 752 -5.61 -28.20 -14.55
CA LEU A 752 -4.28 -28.78 -14.70
C LEU A 752 -4.27 -29.92 -15.72
N PRO A 753 -3.17 -30.13 -16.43
CA PRO A 753 -2.96 -31.34 -17.21
C PRO A 753 -2.74 -32.55 -16.28
N PRO A 754 -3.08 -33.79 -16.71
CA PRO A 754 -2.76 -35.01 -15.95
C PRO A 754 -1.26 -35.13 -15.76
N THR A 755 -0.79 -35.07 -14.53
CA THR A 755 0.63 -35.16 -14.17
C THR A 755 0.77 -35.79 -12.77
N PRO A 756 1.90 -36.41 -12.45
CA PRO A 756 2.16 -36.89 -11.11
C PRO A 756 2.07 -35.76 -10.05
N ARG A 757 1.66 -36.15 -8.85
CA ARG A 757 1.64 -35.23 -7.71
C ARG A 757 3.00 -34.56 -7.51
N GLY A 758 2.99 -33.30 -7.11
CA GLY A 758 4.22 -32.51 -6.88
C GLY A 758 4.88 -31.97 -8.14
N VAL A 759 4.43 -32.35 -9.34
CA VAL A 759 5.00 -31.91 -10.62
C VAL A 759 4.44 -30.54 -11.04
N PRO A 760 3.11 -30.26 -10.99
CA PRO A 760 2.60 -28.92 -11.27
C PRO A 760 3.05 -27.93 -10.20
N LEU A 761 3.63 -26.82 -10.63
CA LEU A 761 4.03 -25.72 -9.77
C LEU A 761 3.04 -24.57 -9.93
N ILE A 762 2.30 -24.26 -8.88
CA ILE A 762 1.28 -23.22 -8.85
C ILE A 762 1.82 -22.02 -8.08
N GLU A 763 2.18 -20.98 -8.77
CA GLU A 763 2.54 -19.69 -8.15
C GLU A 763 1.26 -18.96 -7.74
N VAL A 764 1.07 -18.74 -6.45
CA VAL A 764 -0.02 -17.90 -5.92
C VAL A 764 0.58 -16.58 -5.48
N THR A 765 0.08 -15.50 -6.06
CA THR A 765 0.56 -14.13 -5.80
C THR A 765 -0.53 -13.32 -5.10
N ALA A 766 -0.17 -12.70 -3.99
CA ALA A 766 -0.95 -11.66 -3.32
C ALA A 766 -0.29 -10.31 -3.59
N ASP A 767 -1.00 -9.41 -4.27
CA ASP A 767 -0.56 -8.06 -4.62
C ASP A 767 -1.51 -7.07 -3.95
N CYS A 768 -1.02 -6.37 -2.93
CA CYS A 768 -1.79 -5.45 -2.09
C CYS A 768 -1.35 -4.01 -2.38
N ASP A 769 -2.27 -3.16 -2.81
CA ASP A 769 -1.97 -1.76 -3.14
C ASP A 769 -1.92 -0.85 -1.90
N ALA A 770 -1.64 0.44 -2.10
CA ALA A 770 -1.57 1.44 -1.02
C ALA A 770 -2.93 1.73 -0.34
N ASN A 771 -4.04 1.24 -0.89
CA ASN A 771 -5.39 1.34 -0.31
C ASN A 771 -5.85 0.03 0.33
N ASP A 772 -4.94 -0.95 0.48
CA ASP A 772 -5.23 -2.31 0.94
C ASP A 772 -6.19 -3.08 0.01
N ILE A 773 -6.24 -2.71 -1.30
CA ILE A 773 -6.96 -3.49 -2.30
C ILE A 773 -6.08 -4.67 -2.69
N LEU A 774 -6.63 -5.88 -2.59
CA LEU A 774 -5.89 -7.12 -2.80
C LEU A 774 -6.24 -7.74 -4.16
N HIS A 775 -5.23 -7.91 -4.99
CA HIS A 775 -5.27 -8.67 -6.23
C HIS A 775 -4.62 -10.02 -6.00
N ILE A 776 -5.33 -11.09 -6.30
CA ILE A 776 -4.81 -12.47 -6.19
C ILE A 776 -4.71 -13.08 -7.57
N THR A 777 -3.56 -13.72 -7.84
CA THR A 777 -3.33 -14.47 -9.07
C THR A 777 -2.84 -15.87 -8.71
N ALA A 778 -3.38 -16.89 -9.36
CA ALA A 778 -2.88 -18.27 -9.30
C ALA A 778 -2.46 -18.70 -10.71
N LYS A 779 -1.22 -19.15 -10.86
CA LYS A 779 -0.63 -19.49 -12.15
C LYS A 779 0.10 -20.83 -12.08
N GLU A 780 -0.22 -21.75 -12.98
CA GLU A 780 0.57 -22.95 -13.18
C GLU A 780 1.76 -22.64 -14.09
N LEU A 781 2.98 -22.89 -13.60
CA LEU A 781 4.21 -22.43 -14.24
C LEU A 781 4.62 -23.24 -15.47
N GLY A 782 4.18 -24.49 -15.59
CA GLY A 782 4.52 -25.37 -16.73
C GLY A 782 3.66 -25.08 -17.97
N THR A 783 2.35 -24.91 -17.80
CA THR A 783 1.42 -24.62 -18.91
C THR A 783 1.19 -23.13 -19.12
N GLY A 784 1.46 -22.32 -18.11
CA GLY A 784 1.15 -20.88 -18.11
C GLY A 784 -0.32 -20.56 -17.84
N ASN A 785 -1.18 -21.57 -17.55
CA ASN A 785 -2.57 -21.33 -17.19
C ASN A 785 -2.63 -20.42 -15.95
N GLU A 786 -3.49 -19.41 -16.02
CA GLU A 786 -3.58 -18.39 -14.98
C GLU A 786 -5.03 -18.03 -14.69
N THR A 787 -5.34 -17.77 -13.43
CA THR A 787 -6.63 -17.23 -12.98
C THR A 787 -6.38 -16.12 -11.95
N ALA A 788 -7.20 -15.07 -11.98
CA ALA A 788 -7.01 -13.93 -11.11
C ALA A 788 -8.34 -13.42 -10.53
N ALA A 789 -8.28 -12.75 -9.39
CA ALA A 789 -9.41 -12.06 -8.79
C ALA A 789 -8.97 -10.79 -8.05
N VAL A 790 -9.77 -9.74 -8.14
CA VAL A 790 -9.70 -8.58 -7.24
C VAL A 790 -10.64 -8.85 -6.07
N VAL A 791 -10.12 -8.75 -4.86
CA VAL A 791 -10.90 -9.05 -3.65
C VAL A 791 -11.83 -7.87 -3.34
N GLY A 792 -13.11 -8.11 -3.54
CA GLY A 792 -14.18 -7.19 -3.21
C GLY A 792 -15.44 -7.95 -2.78
N ARG A 793 -16.50 -7.23 -2.40
CA ARG A 793 -17.74 -7.84 -1.88
C ARG A 793 -18.29 -8.95 -2.80
N ALA A 794 -18.41 -8.69 -4.09
CA ALA A 794 -18.93 -9.67 -5.04
C ALA A 794 -18.05 -10.93 -5.16
N THR A 795 -16.74 -10.78 -5.05
CA THR A 795 -15.78 -11.90 -5.03
C THR A 795 -15.95 -12.74 -3.78
N MET A 796 -16.04 -12.10 -2.61
CA MET A 796 -16.24 -12.76 -1.32
C MET A 796 -17.60 -13.45 -1.22
N GLU A 797 -18.68 -12.84 -1.72
CA GLU A 797 -20.02 -13.44 -1.76
C GLU A 797 -20.05 -14.69 -2.64
N ARG A 798 -19.42 -14.65 -3.84
CA ARG A 798 -19.27 -15.81 -4.71
C ARG A 798 -18.46 -16.91 -4.03
N ALA A 799 -17.35 -16.58 -3.41
CA ALA A 799 -16.50 -17.52 -2.70
C ALA A 799 -17.23 -18.16 -1.52
N ALA A 800 -17.96 -17.38 -0.72
CA ALA A 800 -18.77 -17.88 0.39
C ALA A 800 -19.93 -18.75 -0.09
N ALA A 801 -20.54 -18.43 -1.22
CA ALA A 801 -21.59 -19.27 -1.83
C ALA A 801 -21.00 -20.60 -2.33
N PHE A 802 -19.80 -20.55 -2.94
CA PHE A 802 -19.09 -21.75 -3.38
C PHE A 802 -18.74 -22.69 -2.21
N ILE A 803 -18.20 -22.15 -1.10
CA ILE A 803 -17.91 -22.91 0.13
C ILE A 803 -19.16 -23.63 0.69
N ARG A 804 -20.33 -23.02 0.59
CA ARG A 804 -21.60 -23.63 1.03
C ARG A 804 -22.19 -24.62 0.03
N SER A 805 -21.62 -24.78 -1.16
CA SER A 805 -22.14 -25.65 -2.20
C SER A 805 -21.69 -27.11 -2.01
N SER A 806 -22.47 -28.05 -2.57
CA SER A 806 -22.07 -29.47 -2.66
C SER A 806 -20.83 -29.69 -3.51
N ARG A 807 -20.53 -28.76 -4.42
CA ARG A 807 -19.32 -28.77 -5.24
C ARG A 807 -18.05 -28.62 -4.39
N TRP A 808 -18.06 -27.67 -3.44
CA TRP A 808 -16.95 -27.51 -2.49
C TRP A 808 -16.76 -28.75 -1.62
N ALA A 809 -17.84 -29.33 -1.10
CA ALA A 809 -17.76 -30.54 -0.30
C ALA A 809 -17.12 -31.73 -1.07
N GLY A 810 -17.30 -31.80 -2.39
CA GLY A 810 -16.67 -32.81 -3.24
C GLY A 810 -15.23 -32.48 -3.67
N LEU A 811 -14.82 -31.23 -3.63
CA LEU A 811 -13.49 -30.77 -4.09
C LEU A 811 -12.50 -30.54 -2.94
N ARG A 812 -13.00 -30.29 -1.73
CA ARG A 812 -12.17 -29.88 -0.58
C ARG A 812 -11.04 -30.85 -0.25
N ASP A 813 -11.27 -32.14 -0.43
CA ASP A 813 -10.26 -33.17 -0.17
C ASP A 813 -9.48 -33.60 -1.42
N LEU A 814 -9.99 -33.27 -2.61
CA LEU A 814 -9.47 -33.76 -3.89
C LEU A 814 -8.66 -32.71 -4.66
N ALA A 815 -8.95 -31.41 -4.45
CA ALA A 815 -8.38 -30.35 -5.27
C ALA A 815 -7.62 -29.25 -4.49
N PRO A 816 -7.28 -29.39 -3.19
CA PRO A 816 -6.49 -28.37 -2.51
C PRO A 816 -5.06 -28.34 -3.03
N VAL A 817 -4.43 -27.19 -2.92
CA VAL A 817 -2.98 -27.07 -3.13
C VAL A 817 -2.21 -27.60 -1.91
N THR A 818 -0.96 -27.99 -2.12
CA THR A 818 -0.03 -28.39 -1.06
C THR A 818 1.23 -27.53 -1.15
N HIS A 819 1.76 -27.12 0.00
CA HIS A 819 3.04 -26.42 0.01
C HIS A 819 4.18 -27.44 -0.16
N PRO A 820 5.21 -27.17 -1.02
CA PRO A 820 6.27 -28.14 -1.31
C PRO A 820 7.15 -28.52 -0.11
N ALA A 821 7.09 -27.77 0.99
CA ALA A 821 7.84 -28.04 2.22
C ALA A 821 7.19 -29.13 3.11
N PHE A 822 6.04 -29.71 2.72
CA PHE A 822 5.35 -30.75 3.47
C PHE A 822 5.28 -32.05 2.69
#